data_b95eca0f95617b77dbaa33885cbc6ba9
#
_entry.id   b95eca0f95617b77dbaa33885cbc6ba9
#
_cell.length_a   1.000
_cell.length_b   1.000
_cell.length_c   1.000
_cell.angle_alpha   90.00
_cell.angle_beta   90.00
_cell.angle_gamma   90.00
#
_symmetry.space_group_name_H-M   'P 1'
#
loop_
_entity.id
_entity.type
_entity.pdbx_description
1 polymer ?
#
loop_
_entity_poly.entity_id
_entity_poly.type
_entity_poly.pdbx_seq_one_letter_code
_entity_poly.pdbx_strand_id
1 'polypeptide(L)'
;MIVKALNGTRWSSLQHWVKNETALHQSPLTGQGTCMLPRVLGKLLRIRRPRLRGFRYRRALMLGVLLSFIGSPLVSTANPAAAAAAPDASPAAREMEQGSSSFQRGNFEQAVLSWTEAGRLYEAEQKPKEQSTALIHLAQAYQSLGQYTDALKNLESALALAEKSGNRTQIAFALGTLGDVYIATGPRETALKYLNEGLRIAREVNNQDLSAIILNNLGNLLTAQKKYPEAVAAYTQSASLAESRNNPLLVTRALINAATASIQNKQYKEAKALLDRALDLIRAFEPSHDKASGLISIGLAYDDLRSSLPDSNDSLLLLAHQTFSEAGTVSDSIGDRRASSYAWGYLGKLYEDERRYEEALQLTRKATFAAQQVNAPESLYRWEWQTGRLLTKLGTIDDAIGAYRRAVRTLQSIRPELSASYGAPQTSFRETMGSVYFELVDLLLRRAASLQDPSQVGPYLIEAREAVELFKAAELRDYFRDDCVDTALSKVTQLDVLAKTAVVIYPILLPDRTELLVSLPTGLKRVLVPVGAETLTQEVREFRRKLEKRTTREYLPHAQKLYDWLIRPLEADLAAFPIDTLVFVPDGALRTIPMAALHDGKQFLVAKYAVGITPSINLTDPRPIKREGMKVLAVGVTEAVQGFPALPNVSAELEALHTLLGSETLVDKQFLAANLEEKLKDEKFTIVHVASHGEFGNEVDKTFLLTFDDKLSLDRLNQMVGVFRFRDDPLELLTLSACDTAAGDDRAALGLAGMAIKAGARSALATLWNINDEASVDLVVDFYRELKEPSISRAVALQHAQLKMLSNPRYEHPGFWSPFLLINNWL
;
A
#
# COMPACT_ATOMS: atom_id res chain seq x y z
N MET A 1 26.35 22.91 40.91
CA MET A 1 25.65 22.26 42.05
C MET A 1 24.34 21.71 41.56
N ILE A 2 24.32 20.58 41.02
CA ILE A 2 23.24 19.58 40.86
C ILE A 2 23.85 18.49 39.93
N VAL A 3 24.83 17.77 40.49
CA VAL A 3 25.31 16.48 39.97
C VAL A 3 25.70 15.69 41.21
N LYS A 4 24.72 15.06 41.84
CA LYS A 4 24.89 14.00 42.85
C LYS A 4 23.53 13.64 43.43
N ALA A 5 22.80 12.75 42.78
CA ALA A 5 21.80 11.87 43.39
C ALA A 5 21.11 11.11 42.27
N LEU A 6 21.60 9.96 41.95
CA LEU A 6 20.89 8.82 41.33
C LEU A 6 21.89 7.67 41.09
N ASN A 7 22.53 7.26 42.16
CA ASN A 7 23.15 5.92 42.26
C ASN A 7 22.50 5.22 43.43
N GLY A 8 21.81 4.15 43.16
CA GLY A 8 21.43 3.18 44.20
C GLY A 8 19.93 2.97 44.37
N THR A 9 19.33 2.12 43.54
CA THR A 9 18.31 1.18 43.99
C THR A 9 18.12 0.04 42.97
N ARG A 10 18.77 -1.07 43.30
CA ARG A 10 18.31 -2.46 43.30
C ARG A 10 17.75 -3.05 41.97
N TRP A 11 18.66 -3.70 41.29
CA TRP A 11 18.47 -4.83 40.35
C TRP A 11 18.28 -6.18 41.11
N SER A 12 17.45 -6.28 42.11
CA SER A 12 17.35 -7.53 42.89
C SER A 12 16.00 -8.26 42.78
N SER A 13 15.06 -7.74 41.97
CA SER A 13 13.72 -8.35 41.89
C SER A 13 13.52 -9.35 40.73
N LEU A 14 14.35 -9.34 39.71
CA LEU A 14 14.25 -10.29 38.58
C LEU A 14 14.95 -11.64 38.82
N GLN A 15 15.91 -11.72 39.77
CA GLN A 15 16.54 -12.97 40.10
C GLN A 15 15.75 -13.80 41.11
N HIS A 16 14.74 -13.25 41.79
CA HIS A 16 13.94 -13.97 42.76
C HIS A 16 12.76 -14.74 42.16
N TRP A 17 12.31 -14.36 40.98
CA TRP A 17 11.18 -15.04 40.33
C TRP A 17 11.61 -16.37 39.67
N VAL A 18 12.81 -16.46 39.11
CA VAL A 18 13.37 -17.70 38.52
C VAL A 18 13.76 -18.76 39.59
N LYS A 19 13.96 -18.36 40.86
CA LYS A 19 14.34 -19.31 41.93
C LYS A 19 13.16 -19.95 42.68
N ASN A 20 11.94 -19.44 42.53
CA ASN A 20 10.78 -19.98 43.28
C ASN A 20 9.98 -21.05 42.55
N GLU A 21 10.21 -21.28 41.24
CA GLU A 21 9.53 -22.38 40.51
C GLU A 21 10.26 -23.72 40.54
N THR A 22 11.48 -23.80 41.08
CA THR A 22 12.25 -25.07 41.19
C THR A 22 12.13 -25.76 42.52
N ALA A 23 11.28 -25.29 43.46
CA ALA A 23 11.21 -25.81 44.82
C ALA A 23 9.89 -26.54 45.17
N LEU A 24 9.05 -26.91 44.20
CA LEU A 24 7.78 -27.61 44.47
C LEU A 24 7.61 -28.91 43.68
N HIS A 25 8.63 -29.77 43.70
CA HIS A 25 8.44 -31.18 43.36
C HIS A 25 9.44 -32.07 44.13
N GLN A 26 9.12 -32.39 45.39
CA GLN A 26 9.52 -33.64 46.09
C GLN A 26 8.68 -33.78 47.36
N SER A 27 7.72 -34.66 47.35
CA SER A 27 7.49 -35.69 48.36
C SER A 27 6.26 -36.54 48.07
N PRO A 28 6.25 -37.81 48.49
CA PRO A 28 5.49 -38.86 47.84
C PRO A 28 4.27 -39.38 48.63
N LEU A 29 3.39 -40.03 47.88
CA LEU A 29 2.54 -41.18 48.18
C LEU A 29 1.92 -41.34 49.63
N THR A 30 0.60 -41.36 49.71
CA THR A 30 -0.20 -42.55 50.08
C THR A 30 -1.68 -42.18 50.29
N GLY A 31 -2.59 -43.11 49.89
CA GLY A 31 -3.90 -43.21 50.54
C GLY A 31 -5.12 -43.22 49.66
N GLN A 32 -5.61 -44.38 49.42
CA GLN A 32 -6.89 -44.77 48.82
C GLN A 32 -8.12 -44.08 49.43
N GLY A 33 -9.17 -43.87 48.62
CA GLY A 33 -10.49 -43.58 49.14
C GLY A 33 -11.51 -43.34 48.03
N THR A 34 -12.23 -44.37 47.69
CA THR A 34 -13.45 -44.42 46.89
C THR A 34 -14.58 -43.58 47.47
N CYS A 35 -15.37 -42.87 46.70
CA CYS A 35 -16.84 -43.06 46.52
C CYS A 35 -17.58 -41.94 45.81
N MET A 36 -18.38 -42.39 44.86
CA MET A 36 -19.71 -41.95 44.37
C MET A 36 -20.04 -40.50 44.05
N LEU A 37 -20.49 -40.40 42.78
CA LEU A 37 -21.38 -39.38 42.18
C LEU A 37 -22.66 -39.06 42.94
N PRO A 38 -23.33 -37.90 42.74
CA PRO A 38 -24.41 -37.96 41.73
C PRO A 38 -24.46 -36.80 40.69
N ARG A 39 -24.97 -37.19 39.52
CA ARG A 39 -25.50 -36.35 38.49
C ARG A 39 -26.56 -35.39 39.01
N VAL A 40 -26.57 -34.11 38.59
CA VAL A 40 -27.76 -33.36 38.12
C VAL A 40 -27.35 -31.92 37.70
N LEU A 41 -27.96 -31.43 36.61
CA LEU A 41 -27.94 -30.10 36.00
C LEU A 41 -26.83 -29.77 34.95
N GLY A 42 -27.00 -30.37 33.78
CA GLY A 42 -26.61 -29.71 32.54
C GLY A 42 -27.73 -28.80 32.05
N LYS A 43 -27.32 -27.71 31.47
CA LYS A 43 -27.99 -26.71 30.63
C LYS A 43 -27.97 -25.33 31.29
N LEU A 44 -27.06 -24.49 30.81
CA LEU A 44 -27.27 -23.10 30.36
C LEU A 44 -25.89 -22.42 30.28
N LEU A 45 -25.73 -21.70 29.15
CA LEU A 45 -24.62 -20.82 28.78
C LEU A 45 -23.52 -21.44 27.87
N ARG A 46 -23.96 -21.80 26.65
CA ARG A 46 -23.08 -21.65 25.46
C ARG A 46 -23.08 -20.18 25.06
N ILE A 47 -22.24 -19.38 25.67
CA ILE A 47 -21.82 -18.11 25.11
C ILE A 47 -20.81 -18.42 23.99
N ARG A 48 -21.28 -18.34 22.75
CA ARG A 48 -20.41 -18.31 21.57
C ARG A 48 -19.52 -17.08 21.69
N ARG A 49 -18.25 -17.28 21.96
CA ARG A 49 -17.23 -16.24 21.79
C ARG A 49 -17.20 -15.84 20.28
N PRO A 50 -17.38 -14.57 19.93
CA PRO A 50 -17.17 -14.15 18.56
C PRO A 50 -15.68 -14.35 18.23
N ARG A 51 -15.39 -15.14 17.22
CA ARG A 51 -14.04 -15.25 16.63
C ARG A 51 -13.75 -13.90 15.97
N LEU A 52 -12.96 -13.07 16.63
CA LEU A 52 -12.40 -11.84 16.07
C LEU A 52 -11.53 -12.23 14.86
N ARG A 53 -12.02 -11.90 13.66
CA ARG A 53 -11.28 -11.97 12.40
C ARG A 53 -10.25 -10.84 12.30
N GLY A 54 -9.34 -10.70 13.29
CA GLY A 54 -8.17 -9.83 13.23
C GLY A 54 -7.00 -10.41 12.42
N PHE A 55 -7.21 -11.56 11.78
CA PHE A 55 -6.15 -12.41 11.23
C PHE A 55 -5.57 -11.96 9.89
N ARG A 56 -6.28 -11.17 9.08
CA ARG A 56 -5.78 -10.75 7.75
C ARG A 56 -4.75 -9.62 7.81
N TYR A 57 -4.86 -8.72 8.77
CA TYR A 57 -3.92 -7.58 8.93
C TYR A 57 -2.53 -7.98 9.44
N ARG A 58 -2.42 -9.05 10.27
CA ARG A 58 -1.12 -9.55 10.75
C ARG A 58 -0.21 -10.02 9.61
N ARG A 59 -0.78 -10.65 8.56
CA ARG A 59 0.01 -11.25 7.47
C ARG A 59 0.62 -10.22 6.51
N ALA A 60 -0.06 -9.12 6.23
CA ALA A 60 0.45 -8.08 5.33
C ALA A 60 1.61 -7.28 5.94
N LEU A 61 1.55 -7.00 7.25
CA LEU A 61 2.62 -6.26 7.95
C LEU A 61 3.94 -7.07 8.03
N MET A 62 3.87 -8.40 8.17
CA MET A 62 5.06 -9.27 8.23
C MET A 62 5.75 -9.39 6.87
N LEU A 63 5.01 -9.42 5.75
CA LEU A 63 5.62 -9.58 4.43
C LEU A 63 6.51 -8.40 4.04
N GLY A 64 6.15 -7.17 4.39
CA GLY A 64 6.96 -5.98 4.10
C GLY A 64 8.29 -5.94 4.87
N VAL A 65 8.32 -6.46 6.11
CA VAL A 65 9.53 -6.51 6.93
C VAL A 65 10.42 -7.71 6.59
N LEU A 66 9.81 -8.86 6.31
CA LEU A 66 10.53 -10.05 5.86
C LEU A 66 11.23 -9.81 4.52
N LEU A 67 10.64 -9.06 3.59
CA LEU A 67 11.27 -8.71 2.32
C LEU A 67 12.50 -7.80 2.51
N SER A 68 12.49 -6.87 3.45
CA SER A 68 13.66 -6.03 3.74
C SER A 68 14.81 -6.78 4.44
N PHE A 69 14.52 -7.86 5.20
CA PHE A 69 15.55 -8.73 5.79
C PHE A 69 15.97 -9.90 4.88
N ILE A 70 15.11 -10.33 3.96
CA ILE A 70 15.40 -11.36 2.96
C ILE A 70 16.51 -10.92 2.00
N GLY A 71 16.62 -9.61 1.72
CA GLY A 71 17.61 -9.02 0.82
C GLY A 71 18.91 -8.55 1.48
N SER A 72 19.19 -8.84 2.76
CA SER A 72 20.48 -8.44 3.34
C SER A 72 21.62 -9.13 2.58
N PRO A 73 22.53 -8.35 1.98
CA PRO A 73 23.57 -8.89 1.13
C PRO A 73 24.60 -9.69 1.92
N LEU A 74 25.07 -10.78 1.34
CA LEU A 74 26.20 -11.55 1.86
C LEU A 74 27.48 -10.83 1.46
N VAL A 75 28.04 -10.08 2.38
CA VAL A 75 29.46 -9.72 2.29
C VAL A 75 30.24 -11.03 2.47
N SER A 76 30.98 -11.45 1.43
CA SER A 76 31.86 -12.62 1.53
C SER A 76 32.82 -12.41 2.69
N THR A 77 32.61 -13.13 3.81
CA THR A 77 33.51 -13.10 4.94
C THR A 77 34.78 -13.85 4.58
N ALA A 78 35.79 -13.15 4.07
CA ALA A 78 37.13 -13.57 4.33
C ALA A 78 37.28 -13.60 5.86
N ASN A 79 37.78 -14.73 6.36
CA ASN A 79 37.95 -15.10 7.77
C ASN A 79 38.39 -13.89 8.65
N PRO A 80 37.59 -13.41 9.63
CA PRO A 80 37.94 -12.23 10.41
C PRO A 80 39.16 -12.43 11.31
N ALA A 81 39.65 -13.65 11.46
CA ALA A 81 40.88 -13.95 12.22
C ALA A 81 42.18 -13.61 11.49
N ALA A 82 42.11 -13.15 10.22
CA ALA A 82 43.30 -12.81 9.42
C ALA A 82 43.48 -11.31 9.13
N ALA A 83 42.60 -10.44 9.63
CA ALA A 83 42.55 -9.03 9.27
C ALA A 83 42.94 -8.08 10.39
N ALA A 84 44.08 -8.33 11.04
CA ALA A 84 44.92 -7.19 11.45
C ALA A 84 45.52 -6.63 10.15
N ALA A 85 45.10 -5.41 9.75
CA ALA A 85 45.55 -4.78 8.52
C ALA A 85 47.05 -4.98 8.33
N ALA A 86 47.45 -5.65 7.24
CA ALA A 86 48.88 -5.73 6.88
C ALA A 86 49.39 -4.29 6.78
N PRO A 87 50.55 -3.96 7.36
CA PRO A 87 51.05 -2.57 7.38
C PRO A 87 51.20 -1.92 6.01
N ASP A 88 51.11 -2.69 4.91
CA ASP A 88 51.26 -2.29 3.51
C ASP A 88 49.95 -2.27 2.70
N ALA A 89 48.77 -2.32 3.33
CA ALA A 89 47.49 -2.25 2.57
C ALA A 89 47.32 -0.88 1.89
N SER A 90 46.93 -0.89 0.60
CA SER A 90 46.70 0.36 -0.14
C SER A 90 45.54 1.16 0.53
N PRO A 91 45.51 2.50 0.36
CA PRO A 91 44.39 3.30 0.88
C PRO A 91 43.01 2.76 0.48
N ALA A 92 42.85 2.31 -0.78
CA ALA A 92 41.63 1.72 -1.28
C ALA A 92 41.26 0.42 -0.54
N ALA A 93 42.24 -0.46 -0.26
CA ALA A 93 42.00 -1.70 0.47
C ALA A 93 41.57 -1.43 1.93
N ARG A 94 42.12 -0.41 2.57
CA ARG A 94 41.74 0.01 3.92
C ARG A 94 40.28 0.50 3.96
N GLU A 95 39.87 1.31 2.99
CA GLU A 95 38.48 1.77 2.89
C GLU A 95 37.52 0.60 2.61
N MET A 96 37.90 -0.39 1.80
CA MET A 96 37.10 -1.61 1.60
C MET A 96 36.88 -2.35 2.92
N GLU A 97 37.93 -2.53 3.73
CA GLU A 97 37.84 -3.22 5.03
C GLU A 97 37.02 -2.42 6.05
N GLN A 98 37.23 -1.10 6.11
CA GLN A 98 36.46 -0.21 6.97
C GLN A 98 34.96 -0.23 6.61
N GLY A 99 34.63 -0.22 5.33
CA GLY A 99 33.28 -0.37 4.84
C GLY A 99 32.64 -1.70 5.27
N SER A 100 33.41 -2.80 5.11
CA SER A 100 32.96 -4.15 5.52
C SER A 100 32.72 -4.24 7.03
N SER A 101 33.65 -3.70 7.85
CA SER A 101 33.52 -3.66 9.30
C SER A 101 32.29 -2.82 9.75
N SER A 102 32.10 -1.69 9.10
CA SER A 102 30.92 -0.80 9.37
C SER A 102 29.61 -1.51 9.01
N PHE A 103 29.57 -2.18 7.87
CA PHE A 103 28.41 -2.96 7.42
C PHE A 103 28.06 -4.09 8.39
N GLN A 104 29.05 -4.86 8.84
CA GLN A 104 28.89 -5.94 9.81
C GLN A 104 28.37 -5.45 11.18
N ARG A 105 28.59 -4.19 11.51
CA ARG A 105 28.06 -3.53 12.71
C ARG A 105 26.71 -2.84 12.49
N GLY A 106 26.12 -2.95 11.28
CA GLY A 106 24.87 -2.29 10.94
C GLY A 106 24.98 -0.77 10.73
N ASN A 107 26.20 -0.23 10.61
CA ASN A 107 26.44 1.19 10.31
C ASN A 107 26.54 1.38 8.79
N PHE A 108 25.39 1.30 8.12
CA PHE A 108 25.33 1.31 6.66
C PHE A 108 25.72 2.65 6.04
N GLU A 109 25.40 3.76 6.71
CA GLU A 109 25.80 5.10 6.26
C GLU A 109 27.31 5.24 6.22
N GLN A 110 28.03 4.73 7.23
CA GLN A 110 29.48 4.74 7.23
C GLN A 110 30.05 3.77 6.18
N ALA A 111 29.42 2.61 5.96
CA ALA A 111 29.80 1.68 4.90
C ALA A 111 29.66 2.33 3.51
N VAL A 112 28.60 3.11 3.26
CA VAL A 112 28.43 3.90 2.03
C VAL A 112 29.60 4.86 1.83
N LEU A 113 29.99 5.60 2.85
CA LEU A 113 31.12 6.55 2.75
C LEU A 113 32.43 5.84 2.41
N SER A 114 32.77 4.78 3.15
CA SER A 114 34.02 4.04 2.95
C SER A 114 34.05 3.34 1.59
N TRP A 115 32.97 2.68 1.15
CA TRP A 115 32.97 2.02 -0.16
C TRP A 115 32.86 2.99 -1.34
N THR A 116 32.31 4.17 -1.16
CA THR A 116 32.38 5.25 -2.16
C THR A 116 33.81 5.70 -2.37
N GLU A 117 34.56 5.93 -1.27
CA GLU A 117 35.97 6.35 -1.35
C GLU A 117 36.85 5.21 -1.90
N ALA A 118 36.61 3.96 -1.50
CA ALA A 118 37.29 2.80 -2.09
C ALA A 118 37.10 2.73 -3.62
N GLY A 119 35.88 2.90 -4.10
CA GLY A 119 35.56 2.92 -5.53
C GLY A 119 36.32 4.00 -6.28
N ARG A 120 36.33 5.22 -5.73
CA ARG A 120 37.07 6.37 -6.28
C ARG A 120 38.58 6.12 -6.32
N LEU A 121 39.16 5.54 -5.27
CA LEU A 121 40.60 5.22 -5.19
C LEU A 121 40.96 4.11 -6.19
N TYR A 122 40.16 3.04 -6.32
CA TYR A 122 40.38 1.99 -7.32
C TYR A 122 40.26 2.50 -8.75
N GLU A 123 39.35 3.47 -9.01
CA GLU A 123 39.29 4.14 -10.31
C GLU A 123 40.60 4.89 -10.63
N ALA A 124 41.13 5.67 -9.66
CA ALA A 124 42.41 6.38 -9.80
C ALA A 124 43.61 5.42 -9.98
N GLU A 125 43.56 4.25 -9.36
CA GLU A 125 44.55 3.19 -9.49
C GLU A 125 44.40 2.35 -10.77
N GLN A 126 43.36 2.62 -11.60
CA GLN A 126 43.00 1.86 -12.80
C GLN A 126 42.79 0.36 -12.54
N LYS A 127 42.13 0.03 -11.40
CA LYS A 127 41.76 -1.32 -10.97
C LYS A 127 40.28 -1.60 -11.16
N PRO A 128 39.79 -1.84 -12.38
CA PRO A 128 38.38 -1.96 -12.67
C PRO A 128 37.71 -3.15 -11.99
N LYS A 129 38.43 -4.21 -11.71
CA LYS A 129 37.93 -5.38 -10.99
C LYS A 129 37.57 -5.03 -9.54
N GLU A 130 38.47 -4.40 -8.83
CA GLU A 130 38.35 -3.98 -7.44
C GLU A 130 37.29 -2.85 -7.33
N GLN A 131 37.27 -1.92 -8.31
CA GLN A 131 36.26 -0.87 -8.41
C GLN A 131 34.85 -1.47 -8.55
N SER A 132 34.67 -2.44 -9.45
CA SER A 132 33.35 -3.12 -9.60
C SER A 132 32.92 -3.79 -8.30
N THR A 133 33.84 -4.41 -7.55
CA THR A 133 33.54 -5.03 -6.24
C THR A 133 33.10 -3.96 -5.24
N ALA A 134 33.79 -2.83 -5.15
CA ALA A 134 33.43 -1.73 -4.26
C ALA A 134 32.04 -1.18 -4.56
N LEU A 135 31.69 -1.01 -5.84
CA LEU A 135 30.38 -0.55 -6.27
C LEU A 135 29.25 -1.55 -5.95
N ILE A 136 29.52 -2.87 -6.04
CA ILE A 136 28.53 -3.88 -5.64
C ILE A 136 28.27 -3.81 -4.13
N HIS A 137 29.31 -3.71 -3.30
CA HIS A 137 29.13 -3.57 -1.85
C HIS A 137 28.48 -2.24 -1.49
N LEU A 138 28.81 -1.14 -2.17
CA LEU A 138 28.15 0.14 -2.02
C LEU A 138 26.64 0.04 -2.30
N ALA A 139 26.28 -0.66 -3.38
CA ALA A 139 24.87 -0.90 -3.72
C ALA A 139 24.16 -1.74 -2.64
N GLN A 140 24.87 -2.70 -2.03
CA GLN A 140 24.33 -3.48 -0.91
C GLN A 140 24.06 -2.60 0.32
N ALA A 141 24.93 -1.64 0.63
CA ALA A 141 24.66 -0.69 1.72
C ALA A 141 23.46 0.21 1.40
N TYR A 142 23.36 0.71 0.18
CA TYR A 142 22.19 1.47 -0.26
C TYR A 142 20.88 0.65 -0.18
N GLN A 143 20.92 -0.63 -0.56
CA GLN A 143 19.78 -1.54 -0.41
C GLN A 143 19.36 -1.70 1.05
N SER A 144 20.34 -1.84 1.98
CA SER A 144 20.08 -1.93 3.42
C SER A 144 19.48 -0.64 4.00
N LEU A 145 19.73 0.52 3.36
CA LEU A 145 19.15 1.82 3.68
C LEU A 145 17.79 2.07 2.98
N GLY A 146 17.33 1.15 2.11
CA GLY A 146 16.13 1.34 1.29
C GLY A 146 16.31 2.30 0.10
N GLN A 147 17.54 2.74 -0.19
CA GLN A 147 17.88 3.67 -1.27
C GLN A 147 18.11 2.89 -2.58
N TYR A 148 17.04 2.31 -3.10
CA TYR A 148 17.11 1.38 -4.24
C TYR A 148 17.56 2.02 -5.54
N THR A 149 17.21 3.30 -5.79
CA THR A 149 17.65 4.03 -6.98
C THR A 149 19.18 4.15 -7.05
N ASP A 150 19.79 4.50 -5.92
CA ASP A 150 21.26 4.58 -5.83
C ASP A 150 21.91 3.19 -5.91
N ALA A 151 21.27 2.16 -5.33
CA ALA A 151 21.72 0.79 -5.47
C ALA A 151 21.74 0.33 -6.93
N LEU A 152 20.66 0.56 -7.69
CA LEU A 152 20.58 0.20 -9.11
C LEU A 152 21.67 0.92 -9.94
N LYS A 153 21.82 2.23 -9.76
CA LYS A 153 22.84 3.03 -10.47
C LYS A 153 24.26 2.48 -10.28
N ASN A 154 24.60 2.13 -9.02
CA ASN A 154 25.93 1.59 -8.72
C ASN A 154 26.11 0.17 -9.28
N LEU A 155 25.07 -0.67 -9.28
CA LEU A 155 25.11 -2.02 -9.85
C LEU A 155 25.23 -2.01 -11.38
N GLU A 156 24.55 -1.10 -12.07
CA GLU A 156 24.68 -0.91 -13.51
C GLU A 156 26.11 -0.50 -13.87
N SER A 157 26.71 0.41 -13.11
CA SER A 157 28.09 0.82 -13.27
C SER A 157 29.06 -0.34 -13.00
N ALA A 158 28.81 -1.13 -11.95
CA ALA A 158 29.62 -2.31 -11.60
C ALA A 158 29.55 -3.38 -12.70
N LEU A 159 28.38 -3.63 -13.25
CA LEU A 159 28.16 -4.58 -14.34
C LEU A 159 28.93 -4.14 -15.61
N ALA A 160 28.81 -2.88 -16.01
CA ALA A 160 29.52 -2.34 -17.17
C ALA A 160 31.06 -2.49 -17.03
N LEU A 161 31.63 -2.24 -15.82
CA LEU A 161 33.04 -2.45 -15.54
C LEU A 161 33.44 -3.94 -15.59
N ALA A 162 32.60 -4.82 -15.06
CA ALA A 162 32.82 -6.25 -15.09
C ALA A 162 32.78 -6.82 -16.51
N GLU A 163 31.86 -6.36 -17.34
CA GLU A 163 31.77 -6.72 -18.76
C GLU A 163 32.99 -6.24 -19.55
N LYS A 164 33.37 -4.96 -19.37
CA LYS A 164 34.58 -4.40 -20.02
C LYS A 164 35.84 -5.16 -19.65
N SER A 165 35.95 -5.64 -18.42
CA SER A 165 37.12 -6.42 -17.96
C SER A 165 37.00 -7.91 -18.29
N GLY A 166 35.88 -8.39 -18.81
CA GLY A 166 35.64 -9.82 -19.10
C GLY A 166 35.56 -10.70 -17.86
N ASN A 167 35.37 -10.12 -16.66
CA ASN A 167 35.36 -10.87 -15.41
C ASN A 167 34.00 -11.53 -15.17
N ARG A 168 33.82 -12.77 -15.61
CA ARG A 168 32.58 -13.53 -15.54
C ARG A 168 32.05 -13.71 -14.11
N THR A 169 32.94 -13.86 -13.12
CA THR A 169 32.51 -13.97 -11.70
C THR A 169 31.84 -12.69 -11.21
N GLN A 170 32.43 -11.53 -11.55
CA GLN A 170 31.83 -10.24 -11.17
C GLN A 170 30.56 -9.92 -11.96
N ILE A 171 30.51 -10.29 -13.24
CA ILE A 171 29.25 -10.20 -14.03
C ILE A 171 28.15 -10.97 -13.32
N ALA A 172 28.39 -12.24 -12.94
CA ALA A 172 27.40 -13.05 -12.24
C ALA A 172 27.00 -12.45 -10.88
N PHE A 173 27.96 -11.87 -10.14
CA PHE A 173 27.67 -11.23 -8.85
C PHE A 173 26.83 -9.97 -9.01
N ALA A 174 27.17 -9.09 -9.95
CA ALA A 174 26.39 -7.89 -10.25
C ALA A 174 24.98 -8.25 -10.71
N LEU A 175 24.81 -9.24 -11.61
CA LEU A 175 23.51 -9.71 -12.09
C LEU A 175 22.67 -10.31 -10.96
N GLY A 176 23.28 -11.12 -10.07
CA GLY A 176 22.58 -11.70 -8.91
C GLY A 176 22.08 -10.64 -7.93
N THR A 177 22.86 -9.57 -7.71
CA THR A 177 22.47 -8.45 -6.85
C THR A 177 21.46 -7.55 -7.53
N LEU A 178 21.59 -7.26 -8.84
CA LEU A 178 20.57 -6.56 -9.63
C LEU A 178 19.23 -7.27 -9.54
N GLY A 179 19.23 -8.60 -9.73
CA GLY A 179 18.02 -9.39 -9.61
C GLY A 179 17.36 -9.26 -8.24
N ASP A 180 18.15 -9.24 -7.17
CA ASP A 180 17.65 -9.06 -5.78
C ASP A 180 17.03 -7.67 -5.59
N VAL A 181 17.68 -6.60 -6.04
CA VAL A 181 17.13 -5.24 -5.98
C VAL A 181 15.83 -5.12 -6.79
N TYR A 182 15.77 -5.73 -7.99
CA TYR A 182 14.56 -5.74 -8.81
C TYR A 182 13.40 -6.55 -8.21
N ILE A 183 13.63 -7.47 -7.28
CA ILE A 183 12.55 -8.12 -6.51
C ILE A 183 11.75 -7.09 -5.71
N ALA A 184 12.46 -6.11 -5.15
CA ALA A 184 11.85 -5.05 -4.35
C ALA A 184 11.25 -3.91 -5.18
N THR A 185 11.82 -3.56 -6.34
CA THR A 185 11.57 -2.28 -7.02
C THR A 185 10.97 -2.39 -8.41
N GLY A 186 11.09 -3.53 -9.09
CA GLY A 186 10.87 -3.58 -10.51
C GLY A 186 9.94 -4.68 -11.03
N PRO A 187 9.83 -4.78 -12.36
CA PRO A 187 9.15 -5.88 -13.00
C PRO A 187 9.82 -7.22 -12.64
N ARG A 188 9.01 -8.17 -12.20
CA ARG A 188 9.49 -9.50 -11.78
C ARG A 188 10.16 -10.29 -12.90
N GLU A 189 9.77 -10.05 -14.13
CA GLU A 189 10.39 -10.60 -15.32
C GLU A 189 11.84 -10.15 -15.46
N THR A 190 12.12 -8.88 -15.18
CA THR A 190 13.47 -8.32 -15.18
C THR A 190 14.32 -8.95 -14.08
N ALA A 191 13.78 -9.08 -12.84
CA ALA A 191 14.45 -9.78 -11.75
C ALA A 191 14.78 -11.23 -12.15
N LEU A 192 13.81 -11.94 -12.72
CA LEU A 192 13.98 -13.33 -13.16
C LEU A 192 15.07 -13.45 -14.23
N LYS A 193 15.10 -12.54 -15.21
CA LYS A 193 16.12 -12.51 -16.27
C LYS A 193 17.52 -12.38 -15.68
N TYR A 194 17.73 -11.40 -14.78
CA TYR A 194 19.05 -11.17 -14.16
C TYR A 194 19.48 -12.34 -13.27
N LEU A 195 18.58 -12.89 -12.46
CA LEU A 195 18.89 -14.03 -11.59
C LEU A 195 19.23 -15.29 -12.41
N ASN A 196 18.48 -15.60 -13.45
CA ASN A 196 18.77 -16.77 -14.30
C ASN A 196 20.09 -16.63 -15.04
N GLU A 197 20.38 -15.46 -15.60
CA GLU A 197 21.64 -15.21 -16.30
C GLU A 197 22.82 -15.23 -15.33
N GLY A 198 22.70 -14.60 -14.18
CA GLY A 198 23.71 -14.64 -13.12
C GLY A 198 23.98 -16.08 -12.65
N LEU A 199 22.93 -16.89 -12.44
CA LEU A 199 23.06 -18.29 -12.01
C LEU A 199 23.73 -19.15 -13.10
N ARG A 200 23.37 -18.94 -14.36
CA ARG A 200 24.00 -19.62 -15.50
C ARG A 200 25.51 -19.37 -15.53
N ILE A 201 25.91 -18.10 -15.45
CA ILE A 201 27.33 -17.70 -15.45
C ILE A 201 28.05 -18.24 -14.20
N ALA A 202 27.46 -18.15 -13.01
CA ALA A 202 28.05 -18.66 -11.78
C ALA A 202 28.35 -20.17 -11.86
N ARG A 203 27.44 -20.95 -12.48
CA ARG A 203 27.63 -22.37 -12.74
C ARG A 203 28.75 -22.65 -13.76
N GLU A 204 28.80 -21.88 -14.84
CA GLU A 204 29.83 -22.02 -15.86
C GLU A 204 31.24 -21.74 -15.33
N VAL A 205 31.39 -20.79 -14.42
CA VAL A 205 32.67 -20.49 -13.74
C VAL A 205 32.91 -21.38 -12.51
N ASN A 206 32.03 -22.37 -12.28
CA ASN A 206 32.05 -23.29 -11.14
C ASN A 206 32.11 -22.61 -9.75
N ASN A 207 31.51 -21.43 -9.63
CA ASN A 207 31.42 -20.68 -8.36
C ASN A 207 30.20 -21.12 -7.59
N GLN A 208 30.37 -22.09 -6.67
CA GLN A 208 29.27 -22.65 -5.89
C GLN A 208 28.72 -21.68 -4.85
N ASP A 209 29.57 -20.84 -4.24
CA ASP A 209 29.12 -19.84 -3.26
C ASP A 209 28.19 -18.82 -3.92
N LEU A 210 28.57 -18.32 -5.08
CA LEU A 210 27.75 -17.38 -5.85
C LEU A 210 26.45 -18.04 -6.36
N SER A 211 26.54 -19.31 -6.79
CA SER A 211 25.35 -20.06 -7.19
C SER A 211 24.37 -20.22 -6.03
N ALA A 212 24.86 -20.48 -4.81
CA ALA A 212 24.02 -20.59 -3.62
C ALA A 212 23.35 -19.25 -3.26
N ILE A 213 24.07 -18.13 -3.34
CA ILE A 213 23.52 -16.78 -3.13
C ILE A 213 22.38 -16.49 -4.12
N ILE A 214 22.65 -16.72 -5.42
CA ILE A 214 21.66 -16.44 -6.47
C ILE A 214 20.44 -17.35 -6.37
N LEU A 215 20.62 -18.62 -5.96
CA LEU A 215 19.50 -19.53 -5.69
C LEU A 215 18.63 -19.05 -4.51
N ASN A 216 19.24 -18.49 -3.44
CA ASN A 216 18.50 -17.87 -2.36
C ASN A 216 17.67 -16.68 -2.87
N ASN A 217 18.24 -15.81 -3.70
CA ASN A 217 17.54 -14.68 -4.29
C ASN A 217 16.44 -15.11 -5.27
N LEU A 218 16.65 -16.22 -6.03
CA LEU A 218 15.60 -16.82 -6.84
C LEU A 218 14.43 -17.33 -5.96
N GLY A 219 14.74 -17.93 -4.81
CA GLY A 219 13.74 -18.29 -3.80
C GLY A 219 12.94 -17.07 -3.30
N ASN A 220 13.61 -15.91 -3.07
CA ASN A 220 12.95 -14.65 -2.70
C ASN A 220 11.96 -14.20 -3.80
N LEU A 221 12.37 -14.24 -5.06
CA LEU A 221 11.51 -13.92 -6.21
C LEU A 221 10.29 -14.86 -6.28
N LEU A 222 10.49 -16.17 -6.14
CA LEU A 222 9.43 -17.17 -6.17
C LEU A 222 8.45 -16.99 -5.00
N THR A 223 8.96 -16.63 -3.81
CA THR A 223 8.12 -16.28 -2.65
C THR A 223 7.27 -15.04 -2.94
N ALA A 224 7.86 -14.00 -3.54
CA ALA A 224 7.14 -12.81 -3.98
C ALA A 224 6.06 -13.11 -5.05
N GLN A 225 6.28 -14.13 -5.88
CA GLN A 225 5.31 -14.64 -6.86
C GLN A 225 4.27 -15.61 -6.25
N LYS A 226 4.34 -15.89 -4.94
CA LYS A 226 3.51 -16.90 -4.22
C LYS A 226 3.69 -18.34 -4.72
N LYS A 227 4.80 -18.63 -5.37
CA LYS A 227 5.21 -19.97 -5.80
C LYS A 227 6.01 -20.64 -4.67
N TYR A 228 5.31 -20.90 -3.56
CA TYR A 228 5.97 -21.31 -2.32
C TYR A 228 6.67 -22.67 -2.40
N PRO A 229 6.12 -23.73 -3.04
CA PRO A 229 6.83 -25.00 -3.20
C PRO A 229 8.15 -24.86 -3.94
N GLU A 230 8.16 -24.10 -5.03
CA GLU A 230 9.36 -23.83 -5.83
C GLU A 230 10.37 -22.97 -5.07
N ALA A 231 9.88 -22.01 -4.28
CA ALA A 231 10.73 -21.19 -3.41
C ALA A 231 11.45 -22.05 -2.36
N VAL A 232 10.74 -22.95 -1.68
CA VAL A 232 11.32 -23.90 -0.70
C VAL A 232 12.39 -24.76 -1.37
N ALA A 233 12.14 -25.25 -2.58
CA ALA A 233 13.12 -26.04 -3.33
C ALA A 233 14.39 -25.23 -3.66
N ALA A 234 14.26 -23.97 -4.09
CA ALA A 234 15.40 -23.10 -4.39
C ALA A 234 16.22 -22.78 -3.12
N TYR A 235 15.56 -22.48 -2.00
CA TYR A 235 16.25 -22.26 -0.71
C TYR A 235 16.96 -23.53 -0.20
N THR A 236 16.33 -24.70 -0.35
CA THR A 236 16.96 -25.97 0.03
C THR A 236 18.22 -26.26 -0.79
N GLN A 237 18.19 -25.98 -2.10
CA GLN A 237 19.38 -26.09 -2.96
C GLN A 237 20.46 -25.09 -2.53
N SER A 238 20.07 -23.84 -2.22
CA SER A 238 20.99 -22.83 -1.70
C SER A 238 21.68 -23.32 -0.40
N ALA A 239 20.87 -23.82 0.57
CA ALA A 239 21.39 -24.31 1.84
C ALA A 239 22.37 -25.47 1.64
N SER A 240 22.04 -26.46 0.79
CA SER A 240 22.89 -27.61 0.51
C SER A 240 24.23 -27.22 -0.13
N LEU A 241 24.23 -26.29 -1.09
CA LEU A 241 25.46 -25.76 -1.68
C LEU A 241 26.29 -25.00 -0.63
N ALA A 242 25.64 -24.17 0.17
CA ALA A 242 26.31 -23.41 1.22
C ALA A 242 26.92 -24.33 2.31
N GLU A 243 26.26 -25.43 2.65
CA GLU A 243 26.79 -26.46 3.56
C GLU A 243 28.07 -27.11 3.00
N SER A 244 28.06 -27.49 1.73
CA SER A 244 29.22 -28.08 1.06
C SER A 244 30.42 -27.13 1.03
N ARG A 245 30.22 -25.83 1.20
CA ARG A 245 31.21 -24.75 1.21
C ARG A 245 31.56 -24.26 2.60
N ASN A 246 31.03 -24.87 3.67
CA ASN A 246 31.19 -24.42 5.05
C ASN A 246 30.81 -22.93 5.24
N ASN A 247 29.69 -22.49 4.62
CA ASN A 247 29.15 -21.14 4.75
C ASN A 247 27.89 -21.16 5.66
N PRO A 248 28.04 -21.22 7.00
CA PRO A 248 26.91 -21.37 7.93
C PRO A 248 25.98 -20.16 7.89
N LEU A 249 26.47 -18.96 7.54
CA LEU A 249 25.63 -17.77 7.44
C LEU A 249 24.61 -17.90 6.32
N LEU A 250 25.03 -18.33 5.13
CA LEU A 250 24.12 -18.55 4.00
C LEU A 250 23.17 -19.73 4.25
N VAL A 251 23.65 -20.80 4.89
CA VAL A 251 22.78 -21.92 5.33
C VAL A 251 21.66 -21.39 6.21
N THR A 252 22.01 -20.64 7.26
CA THR A 252 21.03 -20.09 8.22
C THR A 252 20.01 -19.21 7.51
N ARG A 253 20.47 -18.33 6.62
CA ARG A 253 19.58 -17.44 5.83
C ARG A 253 18.63 -18.24 4.95
N ALA A 254 19.14 -19.23 4.22
CA ALA A 254 18.31 -20.07 3.36
C ALA A 254 17.28 -20.88 4.17
N LEU A 255 17.63 -21.38 5.36
CA LEU A 255 16.70 -22.07 6.25
C LEU A 255 15.58 -21.14 6.78
N ILE A 256 15.90 -19.91 7.18
CA ILE A 256 14.91 -18.92 7.63
C ILE A 256 13.94 -18.60 6.49
N ASN A 257 14.46 -18.38 5.28
CA ASN A 257 13.65 -18.06 4.11
C ASN A 257 12.78 -19.26 3.69
N ALA A 258 13.33 -20.48 3.71
CA ALA A 258 12.58 -21.71 3.47
C ALA A 258 11.45 -21.90 4.49
N ALA A 259 11.73 -21.66 5.78
CA ALA A 259 10.73 -21.73 6.84
C ALA A 259 9.58 -20.72 6.61
N THR A 260 9.93 -19.48 6.26
CA THR A 260 8.94 -18.44 5.94
C THR A 260 8.07 -18.84 4.76
N ALA A 261 8.65 -19.35 3.68
CA ALA A 261 7.90 -19.85 2.53
C ALA A 261 7.02 -21.06 2.91
N SER A 262 7.51 -21.96 3.77
CA SER A 262 6.76 -23.11 4.28
C SER A 262 5.55 -22.68 5.16
N ILE A 263 5.68 -21.62 5.97
CA ILE A 263 4.55 -21.03 6.71
C ILE A 263 3.47 -20.57 5.74
N GLN A 264 3.85 -19.85 4.68
CA GLN A 264 2.90 -19.39 3.67
C GLN A 264 2.27 -20.55 2.88
N ASN A 265 3.02 -21.63 2.70
CA ASN A 265 2.54 -22.89 2.11
C ASN A 265 1.76 -23.79 3.10
N LYS A 266 1.54 -23.32 4.32
CA LYS A 266 0.83 -24.04 5.42
C LYS A 266 1.53 -25.33 5.88
N GLN A 267 2.81 -25.48 5.65
CA GLN A 267 3.67 -26.57 6.09
C GLN A 267 4.30 -26.23 7.47
N TYR A 268 3.45 -26.04 8.48
CA TYR A 268 3.84 -25.42 9.77
C TYR A 268 4.85 -26.24 10.57
N LYS A 269 4.73 -27.58 10.58
CA LYS A 269 5.66 -28.45 11.32
C LYS A 269 7.06 -28.43 10.70
N GLU A 270 7.11 -28.46 9.36
CA GLU A 270 8.36 -28.37 8.62
C GLU A 270 9.02 -27.01 8.82
N ALA A 271 8.23 -25.91 8.74
CA ALA A 271 8.71 -24.58 9.04
C ALA A 271 9.34 -24.47 10.43
N LYS A 272 8.70 -25.05 11.46
CA LYS A 272 9.26 -25.08 12.81
C LYS A 272 10.61 -25.79 12.86
N ALA A 273 10.73 -26.96 12.24
CA ALA A 273 11.98 -27.71 12.23
C ALA A 273 13.12 -26.94 11.53
N LEU A 274 12.82 -26.23 10.43
CA LEU A 274 13.79 -25.36 9.74
C LEU A 274 14.24 -24.19 10.64
N LEU A 275 13.30 -23.57 11.38
CA LEU A 275 13.61 -22.49 12.31
C LEU A 275 14.43 -22.95 13.51
N ASP A 276 14.10 -24.12 14.10
CA ASP A 276 14.86 -24.69 15.20
C ASP A 276 16.32 -24.91 14.78
N ARG A 277 16.54 -25.49 13.59
CA ARG A 277 17.89 -25.67 13.03
C ARG A 277 18.59 -24.34 12.75
N ALA A 278 17.90 -23.35 12.18
CA ALA A 278 18.48 -22.03 11.95
C ALA A 278 18.87 -21.33 13.25
N LEU A 279 18.05 -21.47 14.31
CA LEU A 279 18.34 -20.91 15.64
C LEU A 279 19.60 -21.54 16.28
N ASP A 280 19.76 -22.85 16.17
CA ASP A 280 20.93 -23.54 16.69
C ASP A 280 22.23 -23.07 15.99
N LEU A 281 22.17 -22.90 14.65
CA LEU A 281 23.31 -22.40 13.88
C LEU A 281 23.66 -20.96 14.22
N ILE A 282 22.67 -20.04 14.23
CA ILE A 282 22.91 -18.61 14.40
C ILE A 282 23.43 -18.26 15.79
N ARG A 283 23.11 -19.04 16.79
CA ARG A 283 23.62 -18.84 18.16
C ARG A 283 25.13 -19.00 18.25
N ALA A 284 25.71 -19.85 17.41
CA ALA A 284 27.16 -20.05 17.33
C ALA A 284 27.93 -18.90 16.68
N PHE A 285 27.24 -17.93 16.04
CA PHE A 285 27.91 -16.82 15.38
C PHE A 285 28.42 -15.78 16.38
N GLU A 286 29.51 -15.12 16.02
CA GLU A 286 29.95 -13.92 16.72
C GLU A 286 28.93 -12.79 16.60
N PRO A 287 28.87 -11.87 17.57
CA PRO A 287 27.96 -10.73 17.51
C PRO A 287 28.18 -9.91 16.23
N SER A 288 27.11 -9.78 15.43
CA SER A 288 27.12 -9.07 14.15
C SER A 288 25.71 -8.63 13.78
N HIS A 289 25.59 -7.73 12.80
CA HIS A 289 24.33 -7.35 12.20
C HIS A 289 23.57 -8.59 11.66
N ASP A 290 24.26 -9.48 10.96
CA ASP A 290 23.64 -10.70 10.41
C ASP A 290 23.06 -11.60 11.52
N LYS A 291 23.76 -11.74 12.66
CA LYS A 291 23.25 -12.48 13.81
C LYS A 291 22.00 -11.80 14.38
N ALA A 292 22.05 -10.49 14.61
CA ALA A 292 20.93 -9.74 15.16
C ALA A 292 19.70 -9.80 14.22
N SER A 293 19.88 -9.55 12.93
CA SER A 293 18.79 -9.55 11.93
C SER A 293 18.20 -10.95 11.71
N GLY A 294 19.05 -11.98 11.71
CA GLY A 294 18.60 -13.37 11.61
C GLY A 294 17.78 -13.81 12.83
N LEU A 295 18.20 -13.44 14.05
CA LEU A 295 17.42 -13.68 15.28
C LEU A 295 16.06 -12.96 15.25
N ILE A 296 16.02 -11.71 14.77
CA ILE A 296 14.73 -10.99 14.57
C ILE A 296 13.83 -11.75 13.61
N SER A 297 14.37 -12.21 12.47
CA SER A 297 13.59 -12.96 11.47
C SER A 297 13.06 -14.29 12.01
N ILE A 298 13.86 -15.02 12.79
CA ILE A 298 13.42 -16.24 13.47
C ILE A 298 12.33 -15.94 14.49
N GLY A 299 12.49 -14.88 15.29
CA GLY A 299 11.48 -14.45 16.28
C GLY A 299 10.14 -14.12 15.65
N LEU A 300 10.15 -13.40 14.52
CA LEU A 300 8.95 -13.10 13.73
C LEU A 300 8.28 -14.37 13.20
N ALA A 301 9.07 -15.31 12.68
CA ALA A 301 8.53 -16.56 12.14
C ALA A 301 7.94 -17.46 13.25
N TYR A 302 8.52 -17.51 14.43
CA TYR A 302 7.93 -18.19 15.58
C TYR A 302 6.61 -17.54 16.02
N ASP A 303 6.54 -16.21 16.08
CA ASP A 303 5.29 -15.50 16.41
C ASP A 303 4.19 -15.75 15.36
N ASP A 304 4.51 -15.81 14.07
CA ASP A 304 3.54 -16.14 13.00
C ASP A 304 3.01 -17.58 13.13
N LEU A 305 3.86 -18.53 13.50
CA LEU A 305 3.49 -19.92 13.71
C LEU A 305 2.53 -20.13 14.89
N ARG A 306 2.53 -19.29 15.92
CA ARG A 306 1.69 -19.41 17.13
C ARG A 306 0.21 -19.62 16.79
N SER A 307 -0.27 -18.87 15.81
CA SER A 307 -1.68 -18.93 15.41
C SER A 307 -2.06 -20.20 14.67
N SER A 308 -1.08 -20.87 14.08
CA SER A 308 -1.26 -22.06 13.22
C SER A 308 -0.93 -23.37 13.94
N LEU A 309 -0.22 -23.29 15.07
CA LEU A 309 0.14 -24.43 15.93
C LEU A 309 -0.32 -24.18 17.38
N PRO A 310 -1.63 -24.28 17.68
CA PRO A 310 -2.18 -23.96 19.00
C PRO A 310 -1.57 -24.77 20.15
N ASP A 311 -1.28 -26.04 19.91
CA ASP A 311 -0.68 -26.94 20.92
C ASP A 311 0.76 -26.55 21.28
N SER A 312 1.41 -25.75 20.46
CA SER A 312 2.77 -25.24 20.67
C SER A 312 2.80 -23.72 20.96
N ASN A 313 1.66 -23.09 21.18
CA ASN A 313 1.57 -21.63 21.32
C ASN A 313 2.51 -21.08 22.38
N ASP A 314 2.51 -21.67 23.59
CA ASP A 314 3.31 -21.17 24.72
C ASP A 314 4.81 -21.38 24.50
N SER A 315 5.20 -22.51 23.90
CA SER A 315 6.61 -22.76 23.55
C SER A 315 7.12 -21.82 22.45
N LEU A 316 6.27 -21.54 21.43
CA LEU A 316 6.59 -20.60 20.37
C LEU A 316 6.65 -19.15 20.88
N LEU A 317 5.77 -18.78 21.81
CA LEU A 317 5.82 -17.49 22.49
C LEU A 317 7.15 -17.30 23.22
N LEU A 318 7.58 -18.33 23.98
CA LEU A 318 8.85 -18.28 24.71
C LEU A 318 10.04 -18.18 23.75
N LEU A 319 10.05 -18.96 22.65
CA LEU A 319 11.10 -18.90 21.63
C LEU A 319 11.16 -17.54 20.95
N ALA A 320 10.02 -16.95 20.57
CA ALA A 320 9.96 -15.62 20.02
C ALA A 320 10.50 -14.55 21.01
N HIS A 321 10.08 -14.63 22.28
CA HIS A 321 10.57 -13.75 23.31
C HIS A 321 12.11 -13.85 23.48
N GLN A 322 12.63 -15.08 23.59
CA GLN A 322 14.07 -15.32 23.76
C GLN A 322 14.87 -14.79 22.55
N THR A 323 14.39 -15.07 21.35
CA THR A 323 15.08 -14.64 20.11
C THR A 323 15.11 -13.12 19.97
N PHE A 324 14.00 -12.42 20.23
CA PHE A 324 13.99 -10.94 20.18
C PHE A 324 14.86 -10.33 21.29
N SER A 325 14.86 -10.91 22.50
CA SER A 325 15.69 -10.45 23.60
C SER A 325 17.18 -10.63 23.28
N GLU A 326 17.54 -11.80 22.73
CA GLU A 326 18.92 -12.11 22.30
C GLU A 326 19.35 -11.16 21.15
N ALA A 327 18.48 -10.93 20.15
CA ALA A 327 18.71 -9.97 19.08
C ALA A 327 18.98 -8.57 19.62
N GLY A 328 18.14 -8.10 20.57
CA GLY A 328 18.32 -6.80 21.21
C GLY A 328 19.65 -6.68 21.98
N THR A 329 20.06 -7.74 22.66
CA THR A 329 21.35 -7.77 23.38
C THR A 329 22.53 -7.76 22.41
N VAL A 330 22.48 -8.57 21.35
CA VAL A 330 23.52 -8.62 20.31
C VAL A 330 23.65 -7.26 19.63
N SER A 331 22.55 -6.68 19.16
CA SER A 331 22.58 -5.40 18.46
C SER A 331 23.06 -4.26 19.36
N ASP A 332 22.64 -4.23 20.63
CA ASP A 332 23.13 -3.22 21.60
C ASP A 332 24.65 -3.36 21.81
N SER A 333 25.20 -4.60 21.85
CA SER A 333 26.63 -4.87 22.10
C SER A 333 27.54 -4.39 20.96
N ILE A 334 27.08 -4.43 19.72
CA ILE A 334 27.84 -3.99 18.53
C ILE A 334 27.52 -2.55 18.11
N GLY A 335 26.55 -1.88 18.78
CA GLY A 335 26.10 -0.53 18.47
C GLY A 335 25.16 -0.44 17.27
N ASP A 336 24.61 -1.56 16.80
CA ASP A 336 23.63 -1.59 15.71
C ASP A 336 22.28 -1.07 16.19
N ARG A 337 22.07 0.25 16.10
CA ARG A 337 20.85 0.92 16.55
C ARG A 337 19.64 0.59 15.69
N ARG A 338 19.87 0.27 14.40
CA ARG A 338 18.78 -0.10 13.49
C ARG A 338 18.20 -1.47 13.86
N ALA A 339 19.05 -2.48 14.05
CA ALA A 339 18.63 -3.80 14.53
C ALA A 339 18.07 -3.74 15.97
N SER A 340 18.67 -2.94 16.88
CA SER A 340 18.13 -2.70 18.22
C SER A 340 16.69 -2.19 18.18
N SER A 341 16.43 -1.22 17.29
CA SER A 341 15.08 -0.66 17.09
C SER A 341 14.07 -1.76 16.73
N TYR A 342 14.39 -2.61 15.78
CA TYR A 342 13.51 -3.72 15.40
C TYR A 342 13.36 -4.76 16.50
N ALA A 343 14.44 -5.19 17.13
CA ALA A 343 14.41 -6.22 18.17
C ALA A 343 13.52 -5.83 19.37
N TRP A 344 13.76 -4.64 19.93
CA TRP A 344 12.96 -4.13 21.07
C TRP A 344 11.54 -3.77 20.66
N GLY A 345 11.33 -3.28 19.45
CA GLY A 345 10.01 -2.94 18.93
C GLY A 345 9.13 -4.17 18.74
N TYR A 346 9.65 -5.26 18.16
CA TYR A 346 8.90 -6.52 18.03
C TYR A 346 8.72 -7.24 19.34
N LEU A 347 9.70 -7.17 20.25
CA LEU A 347 9.48 -7.64 21.63
C LEU A 347 8.35 -6.87 22.30
N GLY A 348 8.31 -5.53 22.14
CA GLY A 348 7.19 -4.70 22.61
C GLY A 348 5.86 -5.10 21.99
N LYS A 349 5.86 -5.47 20.71
CA LYS A 349 4.66 -5.97 20.01
C LYS A 349 4.18 -7.31 20.58
N LEU A 350 5.11 -8.21 20.88
CA LEU A 350 4.78 -9.49 21.53
C LEU A 350 4.09 -9.25 22.87
N TYR A 351 4.58 -8.29 23.69
CA TYR A 351 3.97 -7.89 24.96
C TYR A 351 2.61 -7.19 24.77
N GLU A 352 2.43 -6.39 23.70
CA GLU A 352 1.13 -5.80 23.34
C GLU A 352 0.10 -6.91 23.07
N ASP A 353 0.47 -7.96 22.34
CA ASP A 353 -0.40 -9.08 22.01
C ASP A 353 -0.80 -9.90 23.24
N GLU A 354 0.09 -10.00 24.22
CA GLU A 354 -0.16 -10.60 25.53
C GLU A 354 -0.83 -9.63 26.54
N ARG A 355 -1.24 -8.42 26.09
CA ARG A 355 -1.93 -7.37 26.86
C ARG A 355 -1.14 -6.81 28.06
N ARG A 356 0.18 -6.92 28.00
CA ARG A 356 1.11 -6.33 28.98
C ARG A 356 1.52 -4.94 28.52
N TYR A 357 0.57 -3.99 28.58
CA TYR A 357 0.67 -2.72 27.88
C TYR A 357 1.76 -1.78 28.43
N GLU A 358 1.98 -1.76 29.75
CA GLU A 358 3.02 -0.93 30.36
C GLU A 358 4.42 -1.39 29.96
N GLU A 359 4.69 -2.69 30.04
CA GLU A 359 5.99 -3.26 29.64
C GLU A 359 6.18 -3.14 28.11
N ALA A 360 5.13 -3.36 27.34
CA ALA A 360 5.14 -3.13 25.88
C ALA A 360 5.53 -1.69 25.56
N LEU A 361 4.98 -0.72 26.31
CA LEU A 361 5.29 0.70 26.12
C LEU A 361 6.75 1.03 26.43
N GLN A 362 7.32 0.44 27.49
CA GLN A 362 8.73 0.62 27.85
C GLN A 362 9.66 0.09 26.73
N LEU A 363 9.39 -1.11 26.21
CA LEU A 363 10.14 -1.72 25.11
C LEU A 363 10.00 -0.91 23.81
N THR A 364 8.78 -0.45 23.50
CA THR A 364 8.51 0.38 22.33
C THR A 364 9.23 1.72 22.41
N ARG A 365 9.32 2.34 23.59
CA ARG A 365 10.11 3.58 23.80
C ARG A 365 11.59 3.34 23.55
N LYS A 366 12.13 2.19 23.99
CA LYS A 366 13.53 1.81 23.72
C LYS A 366 13.77 1.66 22.22
N ALA A 367 12.83 1.02 21.51
CA ALA A 367 12.87 0.90 20.06
C ALA A 367 12.80 2.24 19.32
N THR A 368 11.89 3.12 19.74
CA THR A 368 11.74 4.48 19.20
C THR A 368 13.04 5.28 19.37
N PHE A 369 13.63 5.23 20.56
CA PHE A 369 14.89 5.93 20.84
C PHE A 369 16.04 5.41 19.95
N ALA A 370 16.17 4.10 19.78
CA ALA A 370 17.17 3.51 18.90
C ALA A 370 16.98 3.95 17.43
N ALA A 371 15.73 3.97 16.93
CA ALA A 371 15.41 4.45 15.58
C ALA A 371 15.79 5.93 15.38
N GLN A 372 15.52 6.78 16.38
CA GLN A 372 15.85 8.21 16.33
C GLN A 372 17.36 8.47 16.30
N GLN A 373 18.16 7.64 16.97
CA GLN A 373 19.63 7.80 17.01
C GLN A 373 20.27 7.67 15.63
N VAL A 374 19.70 6.88 14.73
CA VAL A 374 20.23 6.63 13.39
C VAL A 374 19.30 7.14 12.28
N ASN A 375 18.37 8.02 12.62
CA ASN A 375 17.39 8.55 11.67
C ASN A 375 16.78 7.47 10.78
N ALA A 376 16.22 6.41 11.42
CA ALA A 376 15.61 5.27 10.75
C ALA A 376 14.08 5.43 10.68
N PRO A 377 13.54 6.26 9.78
CA PRO A 377 12.12 6.56 9.72
C PRO A 377 11.28 5.33 9.33
N GLU A 378 11.86 4.35 8.63
CA GLU A 378 11.23 3.10 8.22
C GLU A 378 10.87 2.17 9.42
N SER A 379 11.57 2.30 10.54
CA SER A 379 11.22 1.64 11.80
C SER A 379 10.49 2.60 12.75
N LEU A 380 10.86 3.88 12.77
CA LEU A 380 10.35 4.88 13.69
C LEU A 380 8.82 5.00 13.62
N TYR A 381 8.22 5.12 12.41
CA TYR A 381 6.76 5.23 12.29
C TYR A 381 6.02 4.03 12.88
N ARG A 382 6.60 2.84 12.82
CA ARG A 382 6.01 1.60 13.37
C ARG A 382 5.90 1.69 14.89
N TRP A 383 6.95 2.18 15.54
CA TRP A 383 6.99 2.27 17.01
C TRP A 383 6.21 3.48 17.53
N GLU A 384 6.11 4.57 16.77
CA GLU A 384 5.20 5.67 17.05
C GLU A 384 3.74 5.21 16.94
N TRP A 385 3.41 4.45 15.91
CA TRP A 385 2.09 3.83 15.74
C TRP A 385 1.78 2.85 16.88
N GLN A 386 2.69 1.94 17.21
CA GLN A 386 2.56 1.02 18.36
C GLN A 386 2.38 1.79 19.67
N THR A 387 3.14 2.86 19.89
CA THR A 387 2.97 3.76 21.04
C THR A 387 1.55 4.31 21.09
N GLY A 388 0.99 4.75 19.97
CA GLY A 388 -0.39 5.25 19.87
C GLY A 388 -1.41 4.18 20.30
N ARG A 389 -1.28 2.94 19.83
CA ARG A 389 -2.16 1.83 20.23
C ARG A 389 -2.06 1.53 21.72
N LEU A 390 -0.84 1.47 22.26
CA LEU A 390 -0.58 1.20 23.68
C LEU A 390 -1.17 2.29 24.58
N LEU A 391 -0.94 3.57 24.27
CA LEU A 391 -1.50 4.70 25.01
C LEU A 391 -3.03 4.73 24.94
N THR A 392 -3.62 4.32 23.81
CA THR A 392 -5.08 4.14 23.69
C THR A 392 -5.59 3.08 24.66
N LYS A 393 -4.88 1.93 24.81
CA LYS A 393 -5.24 0.86 25.76
C LYS A 393 -5.05 1.26 27.22
N LEU A 394 -4.09 2.15 27.48
CA LEU A 394 -3.82 2.72 28.81
C LEU A 394 -4.74 3.92 29.15
N GLY A 395 -5.57 4.39 28.22
CA GLY A 395 -6.56 5.44 28.46
C GLY A 395 -6.05 6.87 28.30
N THR A 396 -4.80 7.09 27.89
CA THR A 396 -4.22 8.42 27.67
C THR A 396 -4.44 8.89 26.22
N ILE A 397 -5.68 9.28 25.90
CA ILE A 397 -6.14 9.52 24.53
C ILE A 397 -5.38 10.65 23.84
N ASP A 398 -5.14 11.77 24.53
CA ASP A 398 -4.45 12.93 23.93
C ASP A 398 -2.99 12.60 23.59
N ASP A 399 -2.30 11.83 24.46
CA ASP A 399 -0.94 11.32 24.19
C ASP A 399 -0.94 10.32 23.03
N ALA A 400 -1.97 9.47 22.95
CA ALA A 400 -2.15 8.52 21.86
C ALA A 400 -2.30 9.25 20.51
N ILE A 401 -3.17 10.27 20.44
CA ILE A 401 -3.32 11.13 19.26
C ILE A 401 -1.96 11.76 18.88
N GLY A 402 -1.20 12.25 19.87
CA GLY A 402 0.14 12.78 19.65
C GLY A 402 1.10 11.77 19.01
N ALA A 403 1.06 10.51 19.46
CA ALA A 403 1.88 9.44 18.91
C ALA A 403 1.46 9.06 17.46
N TYR A 404 0.16 8.95 17.19
CA TYR A 404 -0.34 8.71 15.82
C TYR A 404 -0.01 9.85 14.86
N ARG A 405 -0.09 11.12 15.30
CA ARG A 405 0.34 12.29 14.50
C ARG A 405 1.81 12.17 14.07
N ARG A 406 2.69 11.76 14.99
CA ARG A 406 4.10 11.53 14.66
C ARG A 406 4.24 10.38 13.67
N ALA A 407 3.57 9.24 13.91
CA ALA A 407 3.60 8.09 13.00
C ALA A 407 3.18 8.45 11.57
N VAL A 408 2.08 9.19 11.41
CA VAL A 408 1.61 9.67 10.09
C VAL A 408 2.64 10.61 9.47
N ARG A 409 3.20 11.55 10.23
CA ARG A 409 4.22 12.49 9.72
C ARG A 409 5.48 11.76 9.26
N THR A 410 5.99 10.84 10.07
CA THR A 410 7.18 10.04 9.73
C THR A 410 6.91 9.18 8.50
N LEU A 411 5.73 8.57 8.41
CA LEU A 411 5.34 7.77 7.24
C LEU A 411 5.25 8.62 5.96
N GLN A 412 4.73 9.84 6.05
CA GLN A 412 4.68 10.77 4.91
C GLN A 412 6.09 11.15 4.39
N SER A 413 7.08 11.28 5.28
CA SER A 413 8.44 11.65 4.88
C SER A 413 9.19 10.58 4.08
N ILE A 414 8.84 9.28 4.30
CA ILE A 414 9.50 8.14 3.61
C ILE A 414 8.65 7.56 2.47
N ARG A 415 7.49 8.13 2.23
CA ARG A 415 6.54 7.60 1.27
C ARG A 415 7.07 7.45 -0.16
N PRO A 416 7.86 8.39 -0.73
CA PRO A 416 8.44 8.22 -2.06
C PRO A 416 9.32 6.96 -2.17
N GLU A 417 10.13 6.70 -1.15
CA GLU A 417 11.00 5.52 -1.09
C GLU A 417 10.21 4.23 -0.89
N LEU A 418 9.14 4.28 -0.07
CA LEU A 418 8.26 3.13 0.12
C LEU A 418 7.51 2.79 -1.17
N SER A 419 7.00 3.76 -1.94
CA SER A 419 6.33 3.51 -3.21
C SER A 419 7.26 2.88 -4.24
N ALA A 420 8.53 3.26 -4.26
CA ALA A 420 9.57 2.62 -5.09
C ALA A 420 9.86 1.17 -4.68
N SER A 421 9.72 0.84 -3.38
CA SER A 421 9.98 -0.50 -2.84
C SER A 421 8.80 -1.48 -2.95
N TYR A 422 7.57 -0.99 -3.17
CA TYR A 422 6.38 -1.82 -3.39
C TYR A 422 6.27 -2.36 -4.83
N GLY A 423 7.37 -2.73 -5.46
CA GLY A 423 7.40 -3.40 -6.77
C GLY A 423 6.59 -4.71 -6.88
N ALA A 424 5.86 -5.07 -5.81
CA ALA A 424 4.96 -6.22 -5.78
C ALA A 424 3.50 -5.75 -5.93
N PRO A 425 2.81 -6.09 -7.02
CA PRO A 425 1.42 -5.67 -7.29
C PRO A 425 0.36 -6.22 -6.32
N GLN A 426 0.73 -6.86 -5.22
CA GLN A 426 -0.19 -7.70 -4.45
C GLN A 426 -0.56 -7.20 -3.06
N THR A 427 0.07 -6.13 -2.55
CA THR A 427 -0.33 -5.50 -1.29
C THR A 427 -0.49 -4.00 -1.51
N SER A 428 -1.72 -3.51 -1.45
CA SER A 428 -1.99 -2.09 -1.62
C SER A 428 -1.51 -1.27 -0.43
N PHE A 429 -1.20 0.01 -0.64
CA PHE A 429 -0.92 0.97 0.44
C PHE A 429 -2.01 0.95 1.52
N ARG A 430 -3.28 0.78 1.11
CA ARG A 430 -4.43 0.62 2.01
C ARG A 430 -4.26 -0.58 2.95
N GLU A 431 -3.87 -1.73 2.43
CA GLU A 431 -3.72 -2.95 3.23
C GLU A 431 -2.56 -2.89 4.21
N THR A 432 -1.48 -2.21 3.82
CA THR A 432 -0.24 -2.14 4.61
C THR A 432 -0.23 -0.98 5.60
N MET A 433 -0.65 0.20 5.17
CA MET A 433 -0.48 1.46 5.91
C MET A 433 -1.79 2.15 6.28
N GLY A 434 -2.93 1.72 5.71
CA GLY A 434 -4.23 2.35 5.95
C GLY A 434 -4.60 2.42 7.42
N SER A 435 -4.28 1.37 8.20
CA SER A 435 -4.59 1.31 9.63
C SER A 435 -3.99 2.48 10.42
N VAL A 436 -2.79 2.97 10.06
CA VAL A 436 -2.15 4.11 10.76
C VAL A 436 -3.03 5.35 10.69
N TYR A 437 -3.58 5.63 9.50
CA TYR A 437 -4.46 6.79 9.27
C TYR A 437 -5.83 6.61 9.89
N PHE A 438 -6.47 5.47 9.66
CA PHE A 438 -7.85 5.24 10.15
C PHE A 438 -7.93 5.09 11.66
N GLU A 439 -6.90 4.57 12.33
CA GLU A 439 -6.84 4.56 13.79
C GLU A 439 -6.66 5.99 14.36
N LEU A 440 -5.87 6.85 13.70
CA LEU A 440 -5.81 8.28 14.06
C LEU A 440 -7.18 8.95 13.88
N VAL A 441 -7.81 8.75 12.73
CA VAL A 441 -9.13 9.31 12.43
C VAL A 441 -10.17 8.84 13.45
N ASP A 442 -10.18 7.55 13.81
CA ASP A 442 -11.07 7.02 14.83
C ASP A 442 -10.91 7.72 16.19
N LEU A 443 -9.65 7.90 16.63
CA LEU A 443 -9.37 8.60 17.90
C LEU A 443 -9.76 10.07 17.85
N LEU A 444 -9.49 10.78 16.77
CA LEU A 444 -9.90 12.19 16.59
C LEU A 444 -11.41 12.33 16.64
N LEU A 445 -12.16 11.46 15.95
CA LEU A 445 -13.62 11.48 15.94
C LEU A 445 -14.22 11.09 17.31
N ARG A 446 -13.62 10.12 18.02
CA ARG A 446 -14.01 9.79 19.40
C ARG A 446 -13.71 10.93 20.35
N ARG A 447 -12.56 11.61 20.21
CA ARG A 447 -12.21 12.79 21.02
C ARG A 447 -13.18 13.93 20.77
N ALA A 448 -13.47 14.24 19.50
CA ALA A 448 -14.49 15.22 19.13
C ALA A 448 -15.86 14.90 19.75
N ALA A 449 -16.26 13.64 19.76
CA ALA A 449 -17.52 13.19 20.36
C ALA A 449 -17.58 13.35 21.89
N SER A 450 -16.44 13.36 22.57
CA SER A 450 -16.36 13.51 24.04
C SER A 450 -16.40 14.97 24.51
N LEU A 451 -16.28 15.93 23.59
CA LEU A 451 -16.27 17.35 23.87
C LEU A 451 -17.67 17.95 23.72
N GLN A 452 -18.04 18.90 24.60
CA GLN A 452 -19.31 19.60 24.57
C GLN A 452 -19.23 20.98 23.90
N ASP A 453 -18.06 21.61 23.93
CA ASP A 453 -17.82 22.93 23.37
C ASP A 453 -17.55 22.82 21.85
N PRO A 454 -18.41 23.40 20.99
CA PRO A 454 -18.25 23.39 19.55
C PRO A 454 -16.91 23.97 19.06
N SER A 455 -16.35 24.95 19.77
CA SER A 455 -15.08 25.57 19.42
C SER A 455 -13.89 24.59 19.55
N GLN A 456 -13.98 23.63 20.44
CA GLN A 456 -12.99 22.59 20.65
C GLN A 456 -13.19 21.39 19.73
N VAL A 457 -14.43 21.14 19.26
CA VAL A 457 -14.77 20.04 18.37
C VAL A 457 -14.23 20.26 16.96
N GLY A 458 -14.38 21.48 16.42
CA GLY A 458 -13.99 21.83 15.05
C GLY A 458 -12.58 21.41 14.65
N PRO A 459 -11.55 21.73 15.42
CA PRO A 459 -10.16 21.34 15.12
C PRO A 459 -9.95 19.86 14.94
N TYR A 460 -10.60 18.99 15.75
CA TYR A 460 -10.49 17.54 15.60
C TYR A 460 -11.19 17.01 14.34
N LEU A 461 -12.31 17.62 13.94
CA LEU A 461 -13.00 17.24 12.71
C LEU A 461 -12.21 17.65 11.47
N ILE A 462 -11.58 18.84 11.48
CA ILE A 462 -10.71 19.32 10.41
C ILE A 462 -9.52 18.36 10.27
N GLU A 463 -8.85 18.04 11.37
CA GLU A 463 -7.70 17.13 11.35
C GLU A 463 -8.08 15.70 10.91
N ALA A 464 -9.26 15.20 11.31
CA ALA A 464 -9.75 13.91 10.85
C ALA A 464 -9.95 13.91 9.32
N ARG A 465 -10.54 14.99 8.75
CA ARG A 465 -10.66 15.17 7.30
C ARG A 465 -9.29 15.21 6.62
N GLU A 466 -8.36 15.98 7.14
CA GLU A 466 -6.99 16.08 6.61
C GLU A 466 -6.27 14.73 6.61
N ALA A 467 -6.40 13.95 7.68
CA ALA A 467 -5.82 12.60 7.75
C ALA A 467 -6.40 11.66 6.69
N VAL A 468 -7.72 11.73 6.43
CA VAL A 468 -8.38 10.98 5.35
C VAL A 468 -7.85 11.45 3.98
N GLU A 469 -7.72 12.75 3.75
CA GLU A 469 -7.21 13.32 2.51
C GLU A 469 -5.75 12.91 2.24
N LEU A 470 -4.90 12.95 3.27
CA LEU A 470 -3.51 12.46 3.18
C LEU A 470 -3.45 10.98 2.79
N PHE A 471 -4.32 10.16 3.39
CA PHE A 471 -4.42 8.75 3.05
C PHE A 471 -4.85 8.55 1.59
N LYS A 472 -5.90 9.26 1.14
CA LYS A 472 -6.42 9.15 -0.24
C LYS A 472 -5.41 9.59 -1.29
N ALA A 473 -4.68 10.67 -1.03
CA ALA A 473 -3.57 11.09 -1.90
C ALA A 473 -2.45 10.03 -1.96
N ALA A 474 -2.13 9.39 -0.83
CA ALA A 474 -1.13 8.33 -0.77
C ALA A 474 -1.59 7.07 -1.54
N GLU A 475 -2.87 6.70 -1.40
CA GLU A 475 -3.48 5.56 -2.10
C GLU A 475 -3.50 5.74 -3.63
N LEU A 476 -3.81 6.97 -4.10
CA LEU A 476 -3.76 7.30 -5.52
C LEU A 476 -2.34 7.22 -6.09
N ARG A 477 -1.34 7.71 -5.36
CA ARG A 477 0.07 7.60 -5.79
C ARG A 477 0.53 6.15 -5.86
N ASP A 478 0.15 5.33 -4.87
CA ASP A 478 0.44 3.89 -4.86
C ASP A 478 -0.15 3.21 -6.10
N TYR A 479 -1.37 3.59 -6.49
CA TYR A 479 -2.01 3.04 -7.68
C TYR A 479 -1.29 3.44 -8.97
N PHE A 480 -0.95 4.73 -9.12
CA PHE A 480 -0.36 5.27 -10.37
C PHE A 480 1.16 5.18 -10.44
N ARG A 481 1.83 4.85 -9.33
CA ARG A 481 3.31 4.87 -9.21
C ARG A 481 3.94 6.18 -9.72
N ASP A 482 3.27 7.32 -9.45
CA ASP A 482 3.60 8.61 -10.04
C ASP A 482 3.59 9.71 -8.97
N ASP A 483 4.74 10.39 -8.79
CA ASP A 483 4.89 11.51 -7.86
C ASP A 483 4.24 12.81 -8.36
N CYS A 484 3.78 12.85 -9.63
CA CYS A 484 3.11 14.03 -10.20
C CYS A 484 1.76 14.37 -9.54
N VAL A 485 1.20 13.47 -8.73
CA VAL A 485 0.04 13.75 -7.86
C VAL A 485 0.35 14.89 -6.88
N ASP A 486 1.64 15.10 -6.50
CA ASP A 486 2.07 16.18 -5.58
C ASP A 486 1.97 17.58 -6.18
N THR A 487 2.17 17.71 -7.46
CA THR A 487 2.03 19.01 -8.17
C THR A 487 0.58 19.49 -8.17
N ALA A 488 -0.40 18.59 -8.13
CA ALA A 488 -1.81 18.93 -7.99
C ALA A 488 -2.17 19.42 -6.57
N LEU A 489 -1.52 18.88 -5.53
CA LEU A 489 -1.73 19.29 -4.13
C LEU A 489 -1.30 20.75 -3.84
N SER A 490 -0.37 21.31 -4.62
CA SER A 490 0.12 22.69 -4.42
C SER A 490 -0.89 23.78 -4.79
N LYS A 491 -2.02 23.43 -5.42
CA LYS A 491 -3.07 24.35 -5.89
C LYS A 491 -4.32 24.38 -5.02
N VAL A 492 -4.23 23.89 -3.76
CA VAL A 492 -5.39 23.80 -2.86
C VAL A 492 -6.00 25.17 -2.62
N THR A 493 -7.18 25.38 -3.14
CA THR A 493 -8.07 26.46 -2.78
C THR A 493 -9.03 25.96 -1.71
N GLN A 494 -9.34 26.75 -0.70
CA GLN A 494 -10.33 26.39 0.33
C GLN A 494 -11.71 26.19 -0.32
N LEU A 495 -12.04 24.96 -0.63
CA LEU A 495 -13.30 24.56 -1.27
C LEU A 495 -14.53 24.90 -0.44
N ASP A 496 -14.40 24.94 0.89
CA ASP A 496 -15.47 25.30 1.83
C ASP A 496 -16.05 26.70 1.57
N VAL A 497 -15.32 27.53 0.80
CA VAL A 497 -15.73 28.92 0.47
C VAL A 497 -16.41 29.03 -0.90
N LEU A 498 -16.18 28.07 -1.82
CA LEU A 498 -16.54 28.23 -3.25
C LEU A 498 -17.89 27.65 -3.64
N ALA A 499 -18.41 26.65 -2.93
CA ALA A 499 -19.65 25.99 -3.31
C ALA A 499 -20.75 26.23 -2.26
N LYS A 500 -21.44 27.36 -2.38
CA LYS A 500 -22.57 27.70 -1.48
C LYS A 500 -23.76 26.74 -1.60
N THR A 501 -23.87 26.01 -2.70
CA THR A 501 -24.97 25.08 -3.00
C THR A 501 -24.58 23.61 -3.02
N ALA A 502 -23.29 23.29 -2.77
CA ALA A 502 -22.80 21.92 -2.71
C ALA A 502 -22.39 21.50 -1.28
N VAL A 503 -22.63 20.24 -0.95
CA VAL A 503 -22.23 19.60 0.30
C VAL A 503 -21.28 18.45 0.02
N VAL A 504 -20.13 18.43 0.70
CA VAL A 504 -19.15 17.35 0.58
C VAL A 504 -19.34 16.35 1.72
N ILE A 505 -19.44 15.08 1.38
CA ILE A 505 -19.71 13.97 2.29
C ILE A 505 -18.54 12.97 2.24
N TYR A 506 -17.90 12.74 3.39
CA TYR A 506 -16.87 11.74 3.61
C TYR A 506 -17.46 10.57 4.41
N PRO A 507 -17.84 9.45 3.79
CA PRO A 507 -18.20 8.23 4.51
C PRO A 507 -16.92 7.53 4.97
N ILE A 508 -16.64 7.56 6.26
CA ILE A 508 -15.44 6.95 6.88
C ILE A 508 -15.85 5.62 7.47
N LEU A 509 -15.36 4.54 6.88
CA LEU A 509 -15.71 3.16 7.24
C LEU A 509 -14.79 2.66 8.35
N LEU A 510 -15.31 2.58 9.59
CA LEU A 510 -14.61 2.03 10.74
C LEU A 510 -15.11 0.61 11.06
N PRO A 511 -14.34 -0.22 11.76
CA PRO A 511 -14.72 -1.62 12.01
C PRO A 511 -16.07 -1.80 12.72
N ASP A 512 -16.41 -0.91 13.63
CA ASP A 512 -17.60 -0.96 14.50
C ASP A 512 -18.73 -0.02 14.06
N ARG A 513 -18.45 0.97 13.24
CA ARG A 513 -19.38 2.00 12.79
C ARG A 513 -18.93 2.68 11.49
N THR A 514 -19.83 3.45 10.90
CA THR A 514 -19.51 4.41 9.83
C THR A 514 -19.69 5.83 10.36
N GLU A 515 -18.76 6.72 10.06
CA GLU A 515 -18.84 8.13 10.38
C GLU A 515 -19.04 8.92 9.09
N LEU A 516 -20.07 9.77 9.05
CA LEU A 516 -20.24 10.72 7.95
C LEU A 516 -19.66 12.07 8.41
N LEU A 517 -18.59 12.49 7.79
CA LEU A 517 -18.05 13.83 7.99
C LEU A 517 -18.50 14.71 6.84
N VAL A 518 -19.30 15.75 7.16
CA VAL A 518 -20.08 16.52 6.19
C VAL A 518 -19.68 17.99 6.24
N SER A 519 -19.24 18.55 5.12
CA SER A 519 -18.97 19.98 4.97
C SER A 519 -20.26 20.71 4.62
N LEU A 520 -20.89 21.31 5.62
CA LEU A 520 -22.06 22.19 5.48
C LEU A 520 -21.63 23.66 5.36
N PRO A 521 -22.50 24.55 4.88
CA PRO A 521 -22.21 26.00 4.88
C PRO A 521 -21.89 26.58 6.27
N THR A 522 -22.30 25.91 7.35
CA THR A 522 -22.03 26.26 8.74
C THR A 522 -20.75 25.66 9.29
N GLY A 523 -20.03 24.84 8.52
CA GLY A 523 -18.82 24.15 8.93
C GLY A 523 -18.91 22.63 8.88
N LEU A 524 -17.89 21.96 9.38
CA LEU A 524 -17.85 20.50 9.41
C LEU A 524 -18.79 19.92 10.49
N LYS A 525 -19.60 18.97 10.10
CA LYS A 525 -20.49 18.19 10.97
C LYS A 525 -20.12 16.71 10.93
N ARG A 526 -20.18 16.05 12.09
CA ARG A 526 -20.00 14.62 12.24
C ARG A 526 -21.37 13.96 12.49
N VAL A 527 -21.67 12.88 11.77
CA VAL A 527 -22.86 12.06 11.98
C VAL A 527 -22.45 10.58 12.10
N LEU A 528 -22.87 9.95 13.20
CA LEU A 528 -22.57 8.55 13.47
C LEU A 528 -23.66 7.64 12.90
N VAL A 529 -23.26 6.64 12.13
CA VAL A 529 -24.10 5.56 11.62
C VAL A 529 -23.65 4.25 12.28
N PRO A 530 -24.51 3.54 13.05
CA PRO A 530 -24.12 2.36 13.83
C PRO A 530 -23.99 1.10 12.96
N VAL A 531 -23.25 1.20 11.85
CA VAL A 531 -23.01 0.12 10.88
C VAL A 531 -21.52 0.06 10.57
N GLY A 532 -20.89 -1.06 10.94
CA GLY A 532 -19.46 -1.28 10.71
C GLY A 532 -19.11 -1.56 9.25
N ALA A 533 -17.85 -1.36 8.92
CA ALA A 533 -17.30 -1.47 7.56
C ALA A 533 -17.63 -2.79 6.84
N GLU A 534 -17.59 -3.93 7.54
CA GLU A 534 -17.85 -5.26 6.92
C GLU A 534 -19.32 -5.36 6.48
N THR A 535 -20.26 -4.96 7.35
CA THR A 535 -21.70 -5.00 7.07
C THR A 535 -22.06 -4.05 5.92
N LEU A 536 -21.52 -2.85 5.94
CA LEU A 536 -21.75 -1.87 4.88
C LEU A 536 -21.16 -2.36 3.55
N THR A 537 -19.94 -2.88 3.55
CA THR A 537 -19.29 -3.43 2.35
C THR A 537 -20.10 -4.58 1.73
N GLN A 538 -20.67 -5.47 2.57
CA GLN A 538 -21.50 -6.56 2.08
C GLN A 538 -22.80 -6.02 1.42
N GLU A 539 -23.45 -5.04 2.02
CA GLU A 539 -24.64 -4.41 1.47
C GLU A 539 -24.37 -3.71 0.14
N VAL A 540 -23.23 -2.99 0.05
CA VAL A 540 -22.80 -2.33 -1.20
C VAL A 540 -22.58 -3.34 -2.32
N ARG A 541 -21.96 -4.48 -2.04
CA ARG A 541 -21.75 -5.55 -3.04
C ARG A 541 -23.05 -6.16 -3.52
N GLU A 542 -23.99 -6.41 -2.61
CA GLU A 542 -25.31 -6.91 -2.97
C GLU A 542 -26.09 -5.88 -3.79
N PHE A 543 -26.07 -4.62 -3.39
CA PHE A 543 -26.69 -3.54 -4.15
C PHE A 543 -26.17 -3.50 -5.58
N ARG A 544 -24.83 -3.45 -5.76
CA ARG A 544 -24.21 -3.43 -7.10
C ARG A 544 -24.65 -4.64 -7.91
N ARG A 545 -24.47 -5.85 -7.37
CA ARG A 545 -24.80 -7.11 -8.05
C ARG A 545 -26.25 -7.16 -8.53
N LYS A 546 -27.19 -6.61 -7.75
CA LYS A 546 -28.60 -6.56 -8.09
C LYS A 546 -28.91 -5.44 -9.08
N LEU A 547 -28.23 -4.31 -8.97
CA LEU A 547 -28.41 -3.15 -9.84
C LEU A 547 -27.96 -3.41 -11.28
N GLU A 548 -26.90 -4.20 -11.48
CA GLU A 548 -26.45 -4.62 -12.80
C GLU A 548 -27.46 -5.51 -13.55
N LYS A 549 -28.39 -6.15 -12.82
CA LYS A 549 -29.49 -6.96 -13.41
C LYS A 549 -30.64 -6.07 -13.85
N ARG A 550 -30.58 -5.55 -15.07
CA ARG A 550 -31.56 -4.60 -15.62
C ARG A 550 -33.00 -5.13 -15.78
N THR A 551 -33.22 -6.44 -15.54
CA THR A 551 -34.53 -7.10 -15.71
C THR A 551 -35.33 -7.24 -14.42
N THR A 552 -34.76 -6.86 -13.26
CA THR A 552 -35.38 -7.04 -11.94
C THR A 552 -35.28 -5.78 -11.10
N ARG A 553 -36.18 -5.61 -10.12
CA ARG A 553 -36.11 -4.53 -9.14
C ARG A 553 -35.54 -4.99 -7.79
N GLU A 554 -34.81 -6.09 -7.75
CA GLU A 554 -34.21 -6.65 -6.53
C GLU A 554 -33.19 -5.71 -5.87
N TYR A 555 -32.66 -4.72 -6.58
CA TYR A 555 -31.76 -3.69 -6.04
C TYR A 555 -32.45 -2.73 -5.07
N LEU A 556 -33.78 -2.56 -5.17
CA LEU A 556 -34.52 -1.48 -4.48
C LEU A 556 -34.40 -1.55 -2.93
N PRO A 557 -34.59 -2.71 -2.28
CA PRO A 557 -34.41 -2.80 -0.82
C PRO A 557 -32.99 -2.43 -0.37
N HIS A 558 -31.98 -2.77 -1.17
CA HIS A 558 -30.57 -2.44 -0.91
C HIS A 558 -30.31 -0.94 -1.10
N ALA A 559 -30.88 -0.33 -2.16
CA ALA A 559 -30.82 1.11 -2.40
C ALA A 559 -31.43 1.91 -1.25
N GLN A 560 -32.58 1.47 -0.74
CA GLN A 560 -33.27 2.08 0.41
C GLN A 560 -32.45 1.98 1.68
N LYS A 561 -31.90 0.81 1.96
CA LYS A 561 -31.08 0.56 3.14
C LYS A 561 -29.81 1.41 3.14
N LEU A 562 -29.13 1.51 2.01
CA LEU A 562 -27.94 2.38 1.86
C LEU A 562 -28.33 3.86 1.97
N TYR A 563 -29.49 4.27 1.44
CA TYR A 563 -30.02 5.62 1.63
C TYR A 563 -30.24 5.92 3.12
N ASP A 564 -30.87 5.00 3.86
CA ASP A 564 -31.14 5.14 5.29
C ASP A 564 -29.85 5.27 6.12
N TRP A 565 -28.76 4.66 5.68
CA TRP A 565 -27.48 4.77 6.36
C TRP A 565 -26.68 6.03 5.98
N LEU A 566 -26.68 6.41 4.69
CA LEU A 566 -25.76 7.42 4.17
C LEU A 566 -26.38 8.81 3.98
N ILE A 567 -27.68 8.88 3.75
CA ILE A 567 -28.36 10.13 3.36
C ILE A 567 -29.41 10.55 4.39
N ARG A 568 -30.28 9.62 4.83
CA ARG A 568 -31.36 9.95 5.75
C ARG A 568 -30.94 10.70 7.01
N PRO A 569 -29.81 10.37 7.65
CA PRO A 569 -29.32 11.11 8.82
C PRO A 569 -28.95 12.59 8.53
N LEU A 570 -28.82 12.95 7.26
CA LEU A 570 -28.43 14.28 6.78
C LEU A 570 -29.61 15.11 6.27
N GLU A 571 -30.80 14.51 6.05
CA GLU A 571 -31.94 15.18 5.37
C GLU A 571 -32.32 16.50 6.02
N ALA A 572 -32.34 16.57 7.35
CA ALA A 572 -32.68 17.80 8.07
C ALA A 572 -31.66 18.92 7.84
N ASP A 573 -30.39 18.56 7.80
CA ASP A 573 -29.30 19.52 7.55
C ASP A 573 -29.30 19.98 6.09
N LEU A 574 -29.50 19.08 5.15
CA LEU A 574 -29.57 19.40 3.72
C LEU A 574 -30.78 20.29 3.39
N ALA A 575 -31.91 20.06 4.05
CA ALA A 575 -33.12 20.89 3.86
C ALA A 575 -32.99 22.30 4.46
N ALA A 576 -32.04 22.54 5.37
CA ALA A 576 -31.84 23.85 6.00
C ALA A 576 -31.12 24.86 5.08
N PHE A 577 -30.56 24.42 3.97
CA PHE A 577 -29.78 25.23 3.03
C PHE A 577 -30.23 24.98 1.58
N PRO A 578 -29.99 25.93 0.66
CA PRO A 578 -30.30 25.77 -0.75
C PRO A 578 -29.29 24.85 -1.45
N ILE A 579 -29.22 23.60 -1.06
CA ILE A 579 -28.28 22.62 -1.61
C ILE A 579 -28.87 21.98 -2.87
N ASP A 580 -28.14 22.02 -3.97
CA ASP A 580 -28.48 21.37 -5.24
C ASP A 580 -27.56 20.18 -5.56
N THR A 581 -26.34 20.14 -4.98
CA THR A 581 -25.31 19.15 -5.32
C THR A 581 -24.77 18.44 -4.08
N LEU A 582 -24.67 17.10 -4.13
CA LEU A 582 -23.96 16.29 -3.16
C LEU A 582 -22.67 15.72 -3.79
N VAL A 583 -21.56 16.01 -3.17
CA VAL A 583 -20.23 15.52 -3.60
C VAL A 583 -19.75 14.47 -2.62
N PHE A 584 -19.57 13.24 -3.09
CA PHE A 584 -19.05 12.16 -2.27
C PHE A 584 -17.56 11.99 -2.43
N VAL A 585 -16.88 11.75 -1.31
CA VAL A 585 -15.48 11.29 -1.25
C VAL A 585 -15.49 9.84 -0.78
N PRO A 586 -15.88 8.88 -1.65
CA PRO A 586 -16.19 7.52 -1.24
C PRO A 586 -14.93 6.76 -0.81
N ASP A 587 -15.12 5.78 0.08
CA ASP A 587 -14.07 4.91 0.58
C ASP A 587 -14.39 3.42 0.38
N GLY A 588 -13.36 2.60 0.11
CA GLY A 588 -13.51 1.16 -0.08
C GLY A 588 -14.60 0.81 -1.10
N ALA A 589 -15.46 -0.14 -0.74
CA ALA A 589 -16.53 -0.63 -1.62
C ALA A 589 -17.51 0.46 -2.10
N LEU A 590 -17.69 1.57 -1.37
CA LEU A 590 -18.56 2.66 -1.79
C LEU A 590 -18.14 3.31 -3.12
N ARG A 591 -16.91 3.13 -3.55
CA ARG A 591 -16.41 3.58 -4.86
C ARG A 591 -17.06 2.81 -6.02
N THR A 592 -17.61 1.65 -5.76
CA THR A 592 -18.10 0.72 -6.79
C THR A 592 -19.59 0.87 -7.09
N ILE A 593 -20.28 1.80 -6.42
CA ILE A 593 -21.72 2.02 -6.61
C ILE A 593 -22.05 3.46 -7.01
N PRO A 594 -23.10 3.66 -7.82
CA PRO A 594 -23.59 4.99 -8.16
C PRO A 594 -24.48 5.55 -7.05
N MET A 595 -24.01 6.58 -6.34
CA MET A 595 -24.76 7.22 -5.26
C MET A 595 -26.10 7.82 -5.77
N ALA A 596 -26.17 8.23 -7.02
CA ALA A 596 -27.37 8.74 -7.67
C ALA A 596 -28.57 7.76 -7.63
N ALA A 597 -28.30 6.44 -7.58
CA ALA A 597 -29.31 5.37 -7.55
C ALA A 597 -29.76 4.97 -6.13
N LEU A 598 -29.28 5.63 -5.08
CA LEU A 598 -29.86 5.46 -3.73
C LEU A 598 -31.31 5.91 -3.71
N HIS A 599 -32.19 5.31 -2.89
CA HIS A 599 -33.60 5.51 -2.95
C HIS A 599 -34.23 5.76 -1.56
N ASP A 600 -35.01 6.82 -1.39
CA ASP A 600 -35.59 7.21 -0.08
C ASP A 600 -36.84 6.46 0.34
N GLY A 601 -37.34 5.57 -0.52
CA GLY A 601 -38.60 4.88 -0.42
C GLY A 601 -39.65 5.43 -1.40
N LYS A 602 -39.46 6.66 -1.93
CA LYS A 602 -40.37 7.32 -2.88
C LYS A 602 -39.70 7.62 -4.22
N GLN A 603 -38.44 8.09 -4.20
CA GLN A 603 -37.68 8.49 -5.38
C GLN A 603 -36.20 8.27 -5.20
N PHE A 604 -35.46 8.24 -6.31
CA PHE A 604 -33.98 8.16 -6.31
C PHE A 604 -33.35 9.46 -5.84
N LEU A 605 -32.13 9.37 -5.30
CA LEU A 605 -31.36 10.53 -4.84
C LEU A 605 -31.18 11.57 -5.94
N VAL A 606 -30.93 11.13 -7.20
CA VAL A 606 -30.79 12.01 -8.37
C VAL A 606 -32.01 12.90 -8.60
N ALA A 607 -33.20 12.50 -8.17
CA ALA A 607 -34.40 13.33 -8.28
C ALA A 607 -34.40 14.54 -7.32
N LYS A 608 -33.54 14.51 -6.29
CA LYS A 608 -33.41 15.60 -5.29
C LYS A 608 -32.15 16.42 -5.49
N TYR A 609 -31.02 15.77 -5.80
CA TYR A 609 -29.70 16.38 -5.83
C TYR A 609 -28.89 15.91 -7.04
N ALA A 610 -28.12 16.81 -7.62
CA ALA A 610 -27.02 16.43 -8.51
C ALA A 610 -25.92 15.70 -7.72
N VAL A 611 -25.26 14.73 -8.31
CA VAL A 611 -24.26 13.90 -7.63
C VAL A 611 -22.92 13.98 -8.32
N GLY A 612 -21.89 14.40 -7.57
CA GLY A 612 -20.48 14.35 -7.96
C GLY A 612 -19.70 13.37 -7.09
N ILE A 613 -18.62 12.84 -7.63
CA ILE A 613 -17.70 11.96 -6.91
C ILE A 613 -16.28 12.51 -7.06
N THR A 614 -15.53 12.57 -5.97
CA THR A 614 -14.10 12.87 -6.07
C THR A 614 -13.27 11.89 -5.24
N PRO A 615 -12.13 11.43 -5.72
CA PRO A 615 -11.24 10.58 -4.93
C PRO A 615 -10.60 11.33 -3.78
N SER A 616 -10.41 12.66 -3.91
CA SER A 616 -9.85 13.56 -2.92
C SER A 616 -10.20 15.00 -3.26
N ILE A 617 -10.68 15.75 -2.28
CA ILE A 617 -10.98 17.18 -2.47
C ILE A 617 -9.70 17.98 -2.71
N ASN A 618 -8.62 17.63 -2.04
CA ASN A 618 -7.33 18.32 -2.21
C ASN A 618 -6.73 18.18 -3.62
N LEU A 619 -7.23 17.25 -4.42
CA LEU A 619 -6.82 17.03 -5.80
C LEU A 619 -7.83 17.60 -6.82
N THR A 620 -8.88 18.27 -6.35
CA THR A 620 -9.94 18.83 -7.20
C THR A 620 -9.70 20.32 -7.45
N ASP A 621 -9.70 20.73 -8.71
CA ASP A 621 -9.67 22.15 -9.13
C ASP A 621 -11.12 22.67 -9.25
N PRO A 622 -11.60 23.49 -8.29
CA PRO A 622 -13.02 23.82 -8.19
C PRO A 622 -13.49 24.97 -9.10
N ARG A 623 -12.78 25.31 -10.14
CA ARG A 623 -13.18 26.39 -11.02
C ARG A 623 -14.33 25.97 -11.93
N PRO A 624 -15.32 26.86 -12.17
CA PRO A 624 -16.38 26.61 -13.14
C PRO A 624 -15.85 26.33 -14.53
N ILE A 625 -16.63 25.61 -15.34
CA ILE A 625 -16.26 25.30 -16.72
C ILE A 625 -16.18 26.57 -17.57
N LYS A 626 -15.10 26.73 -18.31
CA LYS A 626 -14.95 27.73 -19.34
C LYS A 626 -15.70 27.28 -20.60
N ARG A 627 -16.76 27.96 -20.98
CA ARG A 627 -17.55 27.65 -22.19
C ARG A 627 -17.09 28.41 -23.41
N GLU A 628 -16.48 29.56 -23.21
CA GLU A 628 -15.89 30.35 -24.32
C GLU A 628 -14.70 29.61 -24.90
N GLY A 629 -14.73 29.38 -26.24
CA GLY A 629 -13.64 28.68 -26.92
C GLY A 629 -13.59 27.16 -26.67
N MET A 630 -14.69 26.53 -26.27
CA MET A 630 -14.73 25.07 -26.19
C MET A 630 -14.41 24.44 -27.54
N LYS A 631 -13.34 23.62 -27.56
CA LYS A 631 -12.93 22.83 -28.71
C LYS A 631 -13.00 21.34 -28.32
N VAL A 632 -13.76 20.55 -29.06
CA VAL A 632 -14.07 19.16 -28.72
C VAL A 632 -13.39 18.21 -29.70
N LEU A 633 -12.62 17.25 -29.22
CA LEU A 633 -12.17 16.09 -29.96
C LEU A 633 -13.01 14.87 -29.55
N ALA A 634 -13.72 14.29 -30.51
CA ALA A 634 -14.54 13.10 -30.30
C ALA A 634 -13.96 11.92 -31.09
N VAL A 635 -13.60 10.85 -30.41
CA VAL A 635 -12.94 9.68 -31.01
C VAL A 635 -13.68 8.40 -30.65
N GLY A 636 -13.67 7.41 -31.54
CA GLY A 636 -14.37 6.16 -31.25
C GLY A 636 -14.06 5.01 -32.20
N VAL A 637 -14.41 3.80 -31.74
CA VAL A 637 -14.31 2.56 -32.49
C VAL A 637 -15.71 1.97 -32.66
N THR A 638 -16.13 1.75 -33.92
CA THR A 638 -17.44 1.17 -34.26
C THR A 638 -17.31 -0.30 -34.65
N GLU A 639 -16.19 -0.70 -35.26
CA GLU A 639 -15.93 -2.04 -35.74
C GLU A 639 -15.43 -2.99 -34.62
N ALA A 640 -15.56 -4.29 -34.82
CA ALA A 640 -14.94 -5.26 -33.93
C ALA A 640 -13.43 -5.30 -34.17
N VAL A 641 -12.62 -4.97 -33.16
CA VAL A 641 -11.15 -4.91 -33.26
C VAL A 641 -10.49 -5.57 -32.05
N GLN A 642 -9.34 -6.20 -32.25
CA GLN A 642 -8.49 -6.77 -31.19
C GLN A 642 -9.22 -7.71 -30.20
N GLY A 643 -10.25 -8.43 -30.69
CA GLY A 643 -11.06 -9.34 -29.87
C GLY A 643 -12.21 -8.71 -29.11
N PHE A 644 -12.42 -7.39 -29.22
CA PHE A 644 -13.57 -6.68 -28.67
C PHE A 644 -14.72 -6.61 -29.66
N PRO A 645 -15.99 -6.68 -29.20
CA PRO A 645 -17.16 -6.61 -30.08
C PRO A 645 -17.32 -5.22 -30.70
N ALA A 646 -18.09 -5.15 -31.79
CA ALA A 646 -18.47 -3.88 -32.43
C ALA A 646 -19.37 -3.03 -31.52
N LEU A 647 -19.23 -1.68 -31.62
CA LEU A 647 -20.05 -0.67 -30.96
C LEU A 647 -20.78 0.19 -32.02
N PRO A 648 -21.83 -0.31 -32.68
CA PRO A 648 -22.41 0.34 -33.87
C PRO A 648 -23.03 1.71 -33.61
N ASN A 649 -23.49 1.98 -32.38
CA ASN A 649 -24.10 3.28 -32.04
C ASN A 649 -23.08 4.39 -31.75
N VAL A 650 -21.78 4.07 -31.61
CA VAL A 650 -20.71 5.06 -31.49
C VAL A 650 -20.72 6.04 -32.67
N SER A 651 -21.01 5.58 -33.89
CA SER A 651 -21.14 6.44 -35.08
C SER A 651 -22.20 7.52 -34.86
N ALA A 652 -23.38 7.13 -34.36
CA ALA A 652 -24.48 8.07 -34.09
C ALA A 652 -24.15 9.04 -32.93
N GLU A 653 -23.42 8.54 -31.91
CA GLU A 653 -22.95 9.38 -30.80
C GLU A 653 -22.00 10.47 -31.29
N LEU A 654 -21.00 10.14 -32.07
CA LEU A 654 -20.01 11.08 -32.60
C LEU A 654 -20.62 12.08 -33.59
N GLU A 655 -21.56 11.64 -34.43
CA GLU A 655 -22.28 12.50 -35.37
C GLU A 655 -23.16 13.51 -34.62
N ALA A 656 -23.86 13.07 -33.58
CA ALA A 656 -24.64 13.95 -32.73
C ALA A 656 -23.78 14.99 -32.01
N LEU A 657 -22.61 14.59 -31.51
CA LEU A 657 -21.64 15.52 -30.92
C LEU A 657 -21.05 16.50 -31.92
N HIS A 658 -20.78 16.05 -33.13
CA HIS A 658 -20.36 16.94 -34.23
C HIS A 658 -21.41 17.99 -34.50
N THR A 659 -22.66 17.59 -34.65
CA THR A 659 -23.79 18.49 -34.91
C THR A 659 -24.02 19.47 -33.74
N LEU A 660 -23.91 19.01 -32.49
CA LEU A 660 -24.20 19.81 -31.30
C LEU A 660 -23.07 20.79 -30.95
N LEU A 661 -21.81 20.38 -31.10
CA LEU A 661 -20.63 21.07 -30.55
C LEU A 661 -19.60 21.48 -31.64
N GLY A 662 -19.78 21.04 -32.88
CA GLY A 662 -18.77 21.23 -33.91
C GLY A 662 -17.47 20.44 -33.64
N SER A 663 -17.60 19.25 -33.04
CA SER A 663 -16.44 18.43 -32.65
C SER A 663 -15.63 17.96 -33.84
N GLU A 664 -14.32 17.91 -33.71
CA GLU A 664 -13.46 17.13 -34.61
C GLU A 664 -13.63 15.66 -34.30
N THR A 665 -13.66 14.79 -35.32
CA THR A 665 -13.92 13.35 -35.11
C THR A 665 -12.81 12.49 -35.70
N LEU A 666 -12.41 11.44 -35.00
CA LEU A 666 -11.59 10.33 -35.47
C LEU A 666 -12.32 9.00 -35.21
N VAL A 667 -12.68 8.31 -36.29
CA VAL A 667 -13.47 7.07 -36.21
C VAL A 667 -12.69 5.92 -36.83
N ASP A 668 -12.73 4.77 -36.22
CA ASP A 668 -12.13 3.50 -36.68
C ASP A 668 -10.69 3.68 -37.16
N LYS A 669 -10.43 3.47 -38.46
CA LYS A 669 -9.06 3.57 -39.04
C LYS A 669 -8.42 4.96 -38.91
N GLN A 670 -9.15 5.98 -38.53
CA GLN A 670 -8.61 7.32 -38.23
C GLN A 670 -8.24 7.42 -36.74
N PHE A 671 -8.87 6.62 -35.86
CA PHE A 671 -8.60 6.58 -34.43
C PHE A 671 -7.44 5.63 -34.12
N LEU A 672 -6.26 5.93 -34.64
CA LEU A 672 -5.00 5.27 -34.32
C LEU A 672 -4.33 5.97 -33.14
N ALA A 673 -3.57 5.24 -32.34
CA ALA A 673 -2.83 5.81 -31.21
C ALA A 673 -1.91 6.96 -31.62
N ALA A 674 -1.25 6.86 -32.77
CA ALA A 674 -0.38 7.92 -33.32
C ALA A 674 -1.16 9.16 -33.74
N ASN A 675 -2.31 9.02 -34.41
CA ASN A 675 -3.14 10.14 -34.83
C ASN A 675 -3.75 10.89 -33.62
N LEU A 676 -4.17 10.15 -32.61
CA LEU A 676 -4.63 10.76 -31.37
C LEU A 676 -3.53 11.59 -30.71
N GLU A 677 -2.30 11.05 -30.65
CA GLU A 677 -1.14 11.74 -30.07
C GLU A 677 -0.79 13.02 -30.84
N GLU A 678 -0.79 12.98 -32.18
CA GLU A 678 -0.55 14.12 -33.04
C GLU A 678 -1.61 15.22 -32.81
N LYS A 679 -2.90 14.86 -32.86
CA LYS A 679 -4.00 15.81 -32.62
C LYS A 679 -3.92 16.47 -31.25
N LEU A 680 -3.64 15.70 -30.19
CA LEU A 680 -3.54 16.22 -28.82
C LEU A 680 -2.30 17.14 -28.64
N LYS A 681 -1.23 16.96 -29.41
CA LYS A 681 -0.04 17.83 -29.38
C LYS A 681 -0.25 19.13 -30.13
N ASP A 682 -0.83 19.07 -31.29
CA ASP A 682 -0.88 20.20 -32.24
C ASP A 682 -2.03 21.13 -31.94
N GLU A 683 -3.12 20.66 -31.34
CA GLU A 683 -4.33 21.43 -31.14
C GLU A 683 -4.74 21.59 -29.67
N LYS A 684 -5.39 22.71 -29.35
CA LYS A 684 -5.88 23.02 -28.02
C LYS A 684 -7.31 22.55 -27.82
N PHE A 685 -7.51 21.25 -27.55
CA PHE A 685 -8.82 20.75 -27.16
C PHE A 685 -9.08 21.02 -25.69
N THR A 686 -10.30 21.43 -25.35
CA THR A 686 -10.77 21.60 -23.97
C THR A 686 -11.62 20.43 -23.49
N ILE A 687 -12.17 19.67 -24.45
CA ILE A 687 -12.94 18.44 -24.17
C ILE A 687 -12.41 17.32 -25.06
N VAL A 688 -12.15 16.16 -24.47
CA VAL A 688 -11.84 14.92 -25.19
C VAL A 688 -12.92 13.90 -24.86
N HIS A 689 -13.62 13.41 -25.88
CA HIS A 689 -14.66 12.38 -25.76
C HIS A 689 -14.18 11.11 -26.44
N VAL A 690 -14.12 9.99 -25.68
CA VAL A 690 -13.68 8.68 -26.15
C VAL A 690 -14.84 7.69 -26.04
N ALA A 691 -15.37 7.27 -27.20
CA ALA A 691 -16.39 6.25 -27.33
C ALA A 691 -15.74 4.94 -27.80
N SER A 692 -15.16 4.20 -26.89
CA SER A 692 -14.42 2.96 -27.19
C SER A 692 -14.36 2.04 -25.97
N HIS A 693 -14.03 0.76 -26.22
CA HIS A 693 -13.75 -0.14 -25.13
C HIS A 693 -12.56 0.33 -24.29
N GLY A 694 -12.65 0.10 -22.99
CA GLY A 694 -11.56 0.30 -22.05
C GLY A 694 -11.72 -0.66 -20.88
N GLU A 695 -10.63 -1.11 -20.33
CA GLU A 695 -10.59 -1.95 -19.14
C GLU A 695 -9.80 -1.23 -18.05
N PHE A 696 -10.38 -1.18 -16.85
CA PHE A 696 -9.75 -0.64 -15.65
C PHE A 696 -9.55 -1.76 -14.65
N GLY A 697 -8.29 -2.21 -14.54
CA GLY A 697 -7.90 -3.30 -13.65
C GLY A 697 -7.50 -2.80 -12.26
N ASN A 698 -7.27 -3.74 -11.35
CA ASN A 698 -6.71 -3.48 -10.03
C ASN A 698 -5.21 -3.12 -10.05
N GLU A 699 -4.58 -3.20 -11.22
CA GLU A 699 -3.19 -2.84 -11.51
C GLU A 699 -3.13 -1.88 -12.71
N VAL A 700 -2.23 -0.92 -12.68
CA VAL A 700 -2.05 0.06 -13.78
C VAL A 700 -1.77 -0.63 -15.11
N ASP A 701 -0.95 -1.69 -15.08
CA ASP A 701 -0.55 -2.45 -16.29
C ASP A 701 -1.72 -3.19 -16.96
N LYS A 702 -2.83 -3.41 -16.23
CA LYS A 702 -4.07 -4.00 -16.75
C LYS A 702 -5.12 -2.97 -17.17
N THR A 703 -4.75 -1.69 -17.12
CA THR A 703 -5.65 -0.58 -17.44
C THR A 703 -5.28 0.02 -18.80
N PHE A 704 -6.24 0.04 -19.72
CA PHE A 704 -6.04 0.57 -21.07
C PHE A 704 -7.34 1.13 -21.68
N LEU A 705 -7.19 1.99 -22.68
CA LEU A 705 -8.22 2.36 -23.65
C LEU A 705 -7.90 1.72 -24.99
N LEU A 706 -8.93 1.26 -25.72
CA LEU A 706 -8.76 0.63 -27.02
C LEU A 706 -8.76 1.71 -28.11
N THR A 707 -7.69 1.77 -28.91
CA THR A 707 -7.67 2.44 -30.21
C THR A 707 -7.89 1.40 -31.31
N PHE A 708 -8.03 1.82 -32.54
CA PHE A 708 -8.25 0.86 -33.62
C PHE A 708 -7.06 -0.11 -33.82
N ASP A 709 -5.85 0.36 -33.60
CA ASP A 709 -4.58 -0.36 -33.82
C ASP A 709 -3.94 -0.92 -32.55
N ASP A 710 -4.21 -0.34 -31.37
CA ASP A 710 -3.46 -0.69 -30.15
C ASP A 710 -4.31 -0.60 -28.87
N LYS A 711 -3.81 -1.20 -27.80
CA LYS A 711 -4.27 -0.97 -26.42
C LYS A 711 -3.47 0.16 -25.80
N LEU A 712 -4.05 1.34 -25.74
CA LEU A 712 -3.42 2.53 -25.18
C LEU A 712 -3.33 2.42 -23.67
N SER A 713 -2.14 2.09 -23.13
CA SER A 713 -1.91 2.03 -21.69
C SER A 713 -2.09 3.39 -21.01
N LEU A 714 -2.37 3.37 -19.72
CA LEU A 714 -2.51 4.60 -18.91
C LEU A 714 -1.27 5.49 -18.96
N ASP A 715 -0.08 4.89 -18.98
CA ASP A 715 1.18 5.65 -19.03
C ASP A 715 1.37 6.34 -20.39
N ARG A 716 1.01 5.67 -21.48
CA ARG A 716 1.05 6.28 -22.80
C ARG A 716 0.00 7.39 -22.95
N LEU A 717 -1.21 7.18 -22.45
CA LEU A 717 -2.23 8.22 -22.38
C LEU A 717 -1.73 9.43 -21.57
N ASN A 718 -1.11 9.19 -20.41
CA ASN A 718 -0.51 10.24 -19.59
C ASN A 718 0.60 11.02 -20.32
N GLN A 719 1.44 10.35 -21.10
CA GLN A 719 2.46 11.03 -21.90
C GLN A 719 1.82 11.92 -22.98
N MET A 720 0.75 11.46 -23.64
CA MET A 720 0.01 12.22 -24.64
C MET A 720 -0.71 13.43 -24.05
N VAL A 721 -1.40 13.24 -22.92
CA VAL A 721 -2.25 14.28 -22.29
C VAL A 721 -1.47 15.08 -21.23
N GLY A 722 -0.34 14.59 -20.74
CA GLY A 722 0.51 15.26 -19.74
C GLY A 722 1.00 16.64 -20.19
N VAL A 723 1.06 16.88 -21.50
CA VAL A 723 1.33 18.20 -22.09
C VAL A 723 0.26 19.23 -21.68
N PHE A 724 -0.99 18.81 -21.42
CA PHE A 724 -2.07 19.72 -21.00
C PHE A 724 -1.90 20.25 -19.57
N ARG A 725 -1.19 19.52 -18.69
CA ARG A 725 -0.93 19.96 -17.31
C ARG A 725 -0.13 21.25 -17.21
N PHE A 726 0.71 21.50 -18.19
CA PHE A 726 1.59 22.67 -18.26
C PHE A 726 1.03 23.80 -19.12
N ARG A 727 -0.18 23.62 -19.68
CA ARG A 727 -0.87 24.66 -20.45
C ARG A 727 -1.66 25.58 -19.51
N ASP A 728 -1.80 26.83 -19.90
CA ASP A 728 -2.65 27.82 -19.22
C ASP A 728 -4.14 27.42 -19.26
N ASP A 729 -4.55 26.70 -20.31
CA ASP A 729 -5.89 26.13 -20.50
C ASP A 729 -5.83 24.59 -20.38
N PRO A 730 -6.13 24.02 -19.20
CA PRO A 730 -6.17 22.58 -18.98
C PRO A 730 -7.39 21.94 -19.67
N LEU A 731 -7.36 20.62 -19.79
CA LEU A 731 -8.51 19.84 -20.24
C LEU A 731 -9.68 20.00 -19.25
N GLU A 732 -10.82 20.55 -19.71
CA GLU A 732 -11.98 20.77 -18.85
C GLU A 732 -12.75 19.47 -18.55
N LEU A 733 -12.86 18.57 -19.55
CA LEU A 733 -13.62 17.34 -19.45
C LEU A 733 -13.01 16.23 -20.30
N LEU A 734 -12.82 15.07 -19.69
CA LEU A 734 -12.55 13.79 -20.35
C LEU A 734 -13.78 12.89 -20.22
N THR A 735 -14.39 12.52 -21.35
CA THR A 735 -15.55 11.59 -21.36
C THR A 735 -15.12 10.21 -21.86
N LEU A 736 -15.52 9.16 -21.14
CA LEU A 736 -15.28 7.75 -21.45
C LEU A 736 -16.62 7.02 -21.49
N SER A 737 -17.20 6.88 -22.68
CA SER A 737 -18.61 6.48 -22.81
C SER A 737 -18.88 4.99 -22.93
N ALA A 738 -17.90 4.15 -23.22
CA ALA A 738 -18.09 2.72 -23.47
C ALA A 738 -17.15 1.78 -22.68
N CYS A 739 -16.60 2.24 -21.55
CA CYS A 739 -15.62 1.47 -20.79
C CYS A 739 -16.25 0.45 -19.85
N ASP A 740 -15.72 -0.77 -19.83
CA ASP A 740 -16.00 -1.75 -18.77
C ASP A 740 -15.06 -1.45 -17.58
N THR A 741 -15.58 -0.64 -16.67
CA THR A 741 -14.78 -0.15 -15.57
C THR A 741 -15.07 -0.89 -14.29
N ALA A 742 -14.03 -1.41 -13.66
CA ALA A 742 -14.08 -1.93 -12.29
C ALA A 742 -15.06 -3.09 -12.06
N ALA A 743 -14.78 -4.27 -12.52
CA ALA A 743 -15.53 -5.53 -12.24
C ALA A 743 -15.81 -5.81 -10.73
N GLY A 744 -16.30 -4.80 -9.97
CA GLY A 744 -16.58 -4.87 -8.54
C GLY A 744 -15.38 -4.66 -7.63
N ASP A 745 -14.24 -4.26 -8.17
CA ASP A 745 -13.01 -3.97 -7.42
C ASP A 745 -12.91 -2.47 -7.09
N ASP A 746 -12.76 -2.15 -5.81
CA ASP A 746 -12.66 -0.77 -5.31
C ASP A 746 -11.36 -0.07 -5.75
N ARG A 747 -10.31 -0.85 -6.05
CA ARG A 747 -9.03 -0.34 -6.56
C ARG A 747 -9.13 0.02 -8.06
N ALA A 748 -9.85 -0.77 -8.84
CA ALA A 748 -10.15 -0.43 -10.24
C ALA A 748 -11.01 0.84 -10.35
N ALA A 749 -12.01 1.00 -9.46
CA ALA A 749 -12.80 2.23 -9.37
C ALA A 749 -11.96 3.45 -8.94
N LEU A 750 -10.92 3.26 -8.12
CA LEU A 750 -9.94 4.30 -7.79
C LEU A 750 -9.12 4.69 -9.03
N GLY A 751 -8.73 3.71 -9.85
CA GLY A 751 -8.01 3.93 -11.11
C GLY A 751 -8.81 4.79 -12.08
N LEU A 752 -10.10 4.52 -12.23
CA LEU A 752 -11.00 5.33 -13.04
C LEU A 752 -11.08 6.78 -12.53
N ALA A 753 -11.30 6.96 -11.22
CA ALA A 753 -11.38 8.28 -10.62
C ALA A 753 -10.05 9.06 -10.73
N GLY A 754 -8.93 8.39 -10.60
CA GLY A 754 -7.61 9.01 -10.71
C GLY A 754 -7.15 9.28 -12.15
N MET A 755 -7.78 8.66 -13.15
CA MET A 755 -7.43 8.91 -14.57
C MET A 755 -7.64 10.37 -14.95
N ALA A 756 -8.74 10.99 -14.54
CA ALA A 756 -8.98 12.41 -14.79
C ALA A 756 -7.81 13.28 -14.28
N ILE A 757 -7.36 12.98 -13.07
CA ILE A 757 -6.23 13.69 -12.43
C ILE A 757 -4.95 13.45 -13.23
N LYS A 758 -4.68 12.18 -13.57
CA LYS A 758 -3.47 11.81 -14.32
C LYS A 758 -3.45 12.42 -15.72
N ALA A 759 -4.61 12.47 -16.39
CA ALA A 759 -4.79 13.11 -17.69
C ALA A 759 -4.72 14.66 -17.61
N GLY A 760 -4.62 15.27 -16.44
CA GLY A 760 -4.66 16.72 -16.28
C GLY A 760 -6.02 17.32 -16.58
N ALA A 761 -7.08 16.52 -16.63
CA ALA A 761 -8.45 16.95 -16.81
C ALA A 761 -9.05 17.43 -15.47
N ARG A 762 -9.82 18.51 -15.51
CA ARG A 762 -10.53 19.00 -14.34
C ARG A 762 -11.65 18.08 -13.90
N SER A 763 -12.31 17.42 -14.86
CA SER A 763 -13.39 16.49 -14.63
C SER A 763 -13.30 15.30 -15.58
N ALA A 764 -13.88 14.17 -15.16
CA ALA A 764 -14.20 13.10 -16.09
C ALA A 764 -15.67 12.70 -15.96
N LEU A 765 -16.26 12.32 -17.10
CA LEU A 765 -17.52 11.57 -17.14
C LEU A 765 -17.17 10.14 -17.56
N ALA A 766 -17.43 9.17 -16.70
CA ALA A 766 -17.07 7.79 -16.97
C ALA A 766 -18.12 6.83 -16.38
N THR A 767 -18.03 5.54 -16.73
CA THR A 767 -19.02 4.54 -16.37
C THR A 767 -18.48 3.46 -15.45
N LEU A 768 -19.29 2.98 -14.50
CA LEU A 768 -18.92 1.93 -13.53
C LEU A 768 -18.96 0.51 -14.09
N TRP A 769 -19.71 0.28 -15.15
CA TRP A 769 -19.85 -1.00 -15.85
C TRP A 769 -20.34 -0.78 -17.26
N ASN A 770 -20.26 -1.82 -18.07
CA ASN A 770 -20.68 -1.80 -19.46
C ASN A 770 -22.17 -1.48 -19.58
N ILE A 771 -22.49 -0.43 -20.34
CA ILE A 771 -23.85 0.06 -20.55
C ILE A 771 -24.39 -0.46 -21.90
N ASN A 772 -25.68 -0.30 -22.09
CA ASN A 772 -26.30 -0.49 -23.39
C ASN A 772 -25.85 0.65 -24.31
N ASP A 773 -25.26 0.31 -25.45
CA ASP A 773 -24.67 1.22 -26.42
C ASP A 773 -25.67 2.31 -26.91
N GLU A 774 -26.96 1.95 -27.12
CA GLU A 774 -28.01 2.89 -27.51
C GLU A 774 -28.36 3.88 -26.38
N ALA A 775 -28.46 3.37 -25.11
CA ALA A 775 -28.75 4.20 -23.94
C ALA A 775 -27.63 5.20 -23.64
N SER A 776 -26.37 4.85 -23.98
CA SER A 776 -25.23 5.75 -23.86
C SER A 776 -25.37 6.99 -24.73
N VAL A 777 -25.78 6.82 -26.00
CA VAL A 777 -25.96 7.94 -26.95
C VAL A 777 -26.94 8.95 -26.37
N ASP A 778 -28.11 8.50 -25.91
CA ASP A 778 -29.17 9.39 -25.39
C ASP A 778 -28.65 10.20 -24.19
N LEU A 779 -27.99 9.55 -23.22
CA LEU A 779 -27.51 10.22 -22.02
C LEU A 779 -26.39 11.21 -22.34
N VAL A 780 -25.40 10.80 -23.14
CA VAL A 780 -24.23 11.62 -23.46
C VAL A 780 -24.65 12.86 -24.26
N VAL A 781 -25.50 12.72 -25.26
CA VAL A 781 -25.99 13.85 -26.08
C VAL A 781 -26.78 14.83 -25.19
N ASP A 782 -27.64 14.34 -24.31
CA ASP A 782 -28.41 15.20 -23.41
C ASP A 782 -27.47 15.89 -22.38
N PHE A 783 -26.49 15.19 -21.82
CA PHE A 783 -25.47 15.79 -20.95
C PHE A 783 -24.74 16.96 -21.63
N TYR A 784 -24.27 16.78 -22.86
CA TYR A 784 -23.56 17.84 -23.56
C TYR A 784 -24.47 19.00 -23.99
N ARG A 785 -25.76 18.73 -24.25
CA ARG A 785 -26.76 19.77 -24.53
C ARG A 785 -26.95 20.65 -23.30
N GLU A 786 -27.14 20.05 -22.11
CA GLU A 786 -27.29 20.76 -20.85
C GLU A 786 -25.99 21.51 -20.47
N LEU A 787 -24.83 20.93 -20.76
CA LEU A 787 -23.53 21.52 -20.45
C LEU A 787 -23.27 22.83 -21.20
N LYS A 788 -23.93 23.06 -22.32
CA LYS A 788 -23.85 24.35 -23.10
C LYS A 788 -24.51 25.50 -22.34
N GLU A 789 -25.48 25.21 -21.47
CA GLU A 789 -26.24 26.26 -20.76
C GLU A 789 -25.32 26.94 -19.72
N PRO A 790 -25.14 28.29 -19.77
CA PRO A 790 -24.14 29.00 -18.94
C PRO A 790 -24.36 28.89 -17.44
N SER A 791 -25.61 28.71 -17.00
CA SER A 791 -25.99 28.64 -15.58
C SER A 791 -25.91 27.26 -14.97
N ILE A 792 -25.64 26.20 -15.75
CA ILE A 792 -25.72 24.82 -15.33
C ILE A 792 -24.32 24.30 -15.02
N SER A 793 -24.10 23.69 -13.83
CA SER A 793 -22.88 22.99 -13.48
C SER A 793 -22.78 21.63 -14.20
N ARG A 794 -21.56 21.05 -14.25
CA ARG A 794 -21.36 19.70 -14.81
C ARG A 794 -22.22 18.65 -14.10
N ALA A 795 -22.36 18.76 -12.76
CA ALA A 795 -23.17 17.83 -11.97
C ALA A 795 -24.65 17.95 -12.28
N VAL A 796 -25.16 19.18 -12.42
CA VAL A 796 -26.56 19.43 -12.77
C VAL A 796 -26.85 19.00 -14.21
N ALA A 797 -25.90 19.21 -15.16
CA ALA A 797 -26.05 18.71 -16.52
C ALA A 797 -26.20 17.18 -16.57
N LEU A 798 -25.40 16.44 -15.77
CA LEU A 798 -25.53 14.99 -15.66
C LEU A 798 -26.87 14.59 -15.00
N GLN A 799 -27.27 15.29 -13.95
CA GLN A 799 -28.57 15.05 -13.28
C GLN A 799 -29.72 15.17 -14.26
N HIS A 800 -29.79 16.24 -15.07
CA HIS A 800 -30.86 16.46 -16.06
C HIS A 800 -30.87 15.33 -17.09
N ALA A 801 -29.74 14.92 -17.61
CA ALA A 801 -29.64 13.79 -18.54
C ALA A 801 -30.12 12.48 -17.89
N GLN A 802 -29.74 12.19 -16.64
CA GLN A 802 -30.18 11.01 -15.90
C GLN A 802 -31.67 11.04 -15.61
N LEU A 803 -32.26 12.19 -15.25
CA LEU A 803 -33.70 12.35 -15.01
C LEU A 803 -34.52 12.16 -16.30
N LYS A 804 -34.00 12.61 -17.43
CA LYS A 804 -34.67 12.40 -18.73
C LYS A 804 -34.69 10.90 -19.08
N MET A 805 -33.64 10.16 -18.83
CA MET A 805 -33.64 8.70 -19.00
C MET A 805 -34.56 8.00 -18.01
N LEU A 806 -34.56 8.42 -16.75
CA LEU A 806 -35.44 7.88 -15.72
C LEU A 806 -36.94 8.07 -16.08
N SER A 807 -37.27 9.15 -16.77
CA SER A 807 -38.64 9.42 -17.25
C SER A 807 -39.04 8.61 -18.50
N ASN A 808 -38.08 7.97 -19.17
CA ASN A 808 -38.34 7.14 -20.34
C ASN A 808 -38.58 5.68 -19.91
N PRO A 809 -39.79 5.11 -20.16
CA PRO A 809 -40.11 3.74 -19.77
C PRO A 809 -39.14 2.67 -20.27
N ARG A 810 -38.39 2.93 -21.36
CA ARG A 810 -37.38 2.03 -21.90
C ARG A 810 -36.11 1.97 -21.05
N TYR A 811 -35.79 3.08 -20.35
CA TYR A 811 -34.54 3.27 -19.60
C TYR A 811 -34.78 3.62 -18.12
N GLU A 812 -36.03 3.45 -17.61
CA GLU A 812 -36.39 3.78 -16.21
C GLU A 812 -35.52 3.04 -15.16
N HIS A 813 -35.00 1.84 -15.51
CA HIS A 813 -34.17 1.05 -14.61
C HIS A 813 -32.82 1.74 -14.39
N PRO A 814 -32.41 1.96 -13.12
CA PRO A 814 -31.18 2.72 -12.82
C PRO A 814 -29.90 2.12 -13.39
N GLY A 815 -29.88 0.82 -13.71
CA GLY A 815 -28.77 0.17 -14.39
C GLY A 815 -28.43 0.73 -15.79
N PHE A 816 -29.29 1.60 -16.37
CA PHE A 816 -29.01 2.28 -17.64
C PHE A 816 -28.38 3.67 -17.48
N TRP A 817 -28.80 4.46 -16.50
CA TRP A 817 -28.39 5.86 -16.34
C TRP A 817 -27.45 6.11 -15.16
N SER A 818 -27.55 5.32 -14.10
CA SER A 818 -26.78 5.58 -12.89
C SER A 818 -25.30 5.23 -12.98
N PRO A 819 -24.83 4.30 -13.86
CA PRO A 819 -23.40 4.00 -13.99
C PRO A 819 -22.54 5.18 -14.42
N PHE A 820 -23.12 6.19 -15.06
CA PHE A 820 -22.41 7.42 -15.42
C PHE A 820 -22.09 8.23 -14.19
N LEU A 821 -20.83 8.43 -13.93
CA LEU A 821 -20.29 9.19 -12.81
C LEU A 821 -19.57 10.43 -13.29
N LEU A 822 -19.91 11.57 -12.68
CA LEU A 822 -19.08 12.75 -12.78
C LEU A 822 -18.01 12.73 -11.70
N ILE A 823 -16.76 12.71 -12.12
CA ILE A 823 -15.59 12.56 -11.27
C ILE A 823 -14.80 13.86 -11.22
N ASN A 824 -14.33 14.24 -10.04
CA ASN A 824 -13.60 15.45 -9.72
C ASN A 824 -14.47 16.71 -9.71
N ASN A 825 -14.10 17.74 -10.48
CA ASN A 825 -14.80 19.03 -10.44
C ASN A 825 -16.25 18.92 -10.94
N TRP A 826 -17.19 19.27 -10.09
CA TRP A 826 -18.63 19.21 -10.34
C TRP A 826 -19.25 20.55 -10.81
N LEU A 827 -18.49 21.68 -10.71
CA LEU A 827 -18.94 23.04 -11.01
C LEU A 827 -18.98 23.34 -12.53
#